data_cf3dc3332b220eb1835568373aefc6d7
#
_entry.id   cf3dc3332b220eb1835568373aefc6d7
#
_cell.length_a   1.000
_cell.length_b   1.000
_cell.length_c   1.000
_cell.angle_alpha   90.00
_cell.angle_beta   90.00
_cell.angle_gamma   90.00
#
_symmetry.space_group_name_H-M   'P 1'
#
loop_
_entity.id
_entity.type
_entity.pdbx_description
1 polymer ?
#
loop_
_entity_poly.entity_id
_entity_poly.type
_entity_poly.pdbx_seq_one_letter_code
_entity_poly.pdbx_strand_id
1 'polypeptide(L)'
;APAARKAPARKSSAGKGKASRKPTGGNRGRPRAVPKARRTANSRSLLARAVGPVFKWGFLAAFWMAVMLAGVLAWHAYQLPDINDLEQYTRPGSVRMADGAGALFASYGPLHGEPVTVAEMSPHLPEAVIAIEDRRFHSHFGLDPIGLARAVWVNLQAGRVVQGGSTLTQQLAKNIFLTSDRSLSRKVQELLLALWLESKFTKDEILSVYLNRVYFGAGAYGVDAAARKYFSKTAADLSIGEAALLAGMLKGPSRYSPTADAARAKRRTAVVLGAMADVGYIDRATAQRLARDPYTLRGPVGRGAGHRYFSDWIYDRVPGYVGARSEDLAVETTLDLRLQTLAERAVAAGLKTGRAANVRQAALVALDPATGAVRAMVGGASFRASQFNRATQALRQPGSVFKPLVYLAALEHGWSPSDRIDDAPITVGGWSPGNFDRRHAGSIPLAQALAESRNAATIRLQEQVGRAAVRDIARRLGITGALTRGPSLGLGVDEMSPLDLAGVYAAFANGGRPVSPYGIRGIQSGSGPTLYRRAGSNLPNQISPRAAGQLTGMLAEAVGRGTGKRAGLGRPVAGKTGTSQNFRDAWFAGYTADLVTVVWVGNDDGSAMDKVTGGGLPAEIFQRFMAAAHEGRPHRPLARAGAWTPD
;
A
#
# COMPACT_ATOMS: atom_id res chain seq x y z
N ALA A 1 30.33 -7.23 23.59
CA ALA A 1 31.11 -8.18 24.40
C ALA A 1 30.24 -8.76 25.52
N PRO A 2 30.33 -10.02 25.80
CA PRO A 2 29.26 -10.86 26.34
C PRO A 2 29.49 -11.33 27.78
N ALA A 3 28.47 -11.89 28.41
CA ALA A 3 28.60 -12.96 29.42
C ALA A 3 27.20 -13.36 29.88
N ALA A 4 26.76 -14.52 29.75
CA ALA A 4 27.05 -15.84 30.23
C ALA A 4 26.04 -16.33 31.27
N ARG A 5 25.30 -17.38 30.89
CA ARG A 5 25.02 -18.67 31.58
C ARG A 5 24.93 -18.71 33.10
N LYS A 6 23.85 -19.33 33.59
CA LYS A 6 23.94 -20.54 34.46
C LYS A 6 22.55 -21.16 34.74
N ALA A 7 22.32 -22.37 34.33
CA ALA A 7 21.72 -23.45 35.08
C ALA A 7 22.91 -24.19 35.76
N PRO A 8 22.78 -25.05 36.71
CA PRO A 8 21.79 -26.08 37.00
C PRO A 8 21.53 -26.31 38.50
N ALA A 9 20.68 -27.25 38.96
CA ALA A 9 21.11 -28.56 39.40
C ALA A 9 19.98 -29.36 40.10
N ARG A 10 19.95 -30.63 39.77
CA ARG A 10 19.36 -31.79 40.46
C ARG A 10 19.95 -32.01 41.86
N LYS A 11 19.13 -32.62 42.76
CA LYS A 11 19.51 -33.72 43.71
C LYS A 11 18.18 -34.25 44.26
N SER A 12 17.70 -35.46 44.03
CA SER A 12 18.11 -36.85 44.38
C SER A 12 18.33 -37.12 45.85
N SER A 13 17.62 -38.05 46.30
CA SER A 13 17.88 -39.22 47.18
C SER A 13 16.85 -39.30 48.32
N ALA A 14 16.07 -40.32 48.41
CA ALA A 14 16.35 -41.74 48.74
C ALA A 14 16.36 -42.00 50.27
N GLY A 15 15.59 -42.98 50.64
CA GLY A 15 15.91 -43.83 51.78
C GLY A 15 14.73 -44.17 52.66
N LYS A 16 14.10 -45.35 52.50
CA LYS A 16 14.21 -46.54 53.36
C LYS A 16 13.78 -46.29 54.85
N GLY A 17 12.94 -47.04 55.43
CA GLY A 17 12.72 -48.43 55.49
C GLY A 17 11.86 -48.81 56.67
N LYS A 18 11.22 -49.97 56.58
CA LYS A 18 11.07 -51.06 57.55
C LYS A 18 10.56 -50.72 58.96
N ALA A 19 9.69 -51.41 59.55
CA ALA A 19 9.21 -52.77 59.70
C ALA A 19 8.48 -52.89 60.99
N SER A 20 7.45 -53.70 61.00
CA SER A 20 7.16 -54.88 61.81
C SER A 20 6.75 -54.65 63.26
N ARG A 21 5.62 -55.14 63.68
CA ARG A 21 5.37 -56.36 64.48
C ARG A 21 3.99 -56.34 65.08
N LYS A 22 3.29 -57.47 64.85
CA LYS A 22 2.29 -58.03 65.73
C LYS A 22 2.99 -58.44 67.02
N PRO A 23 2.30 -58.75 68.15
CA PRO A 23 1.36 -59.87 68.22
C PRO A 23 0.22 -59.80 69.25
N THR A 24 -0.72 -60.74 69.12
CA THR A 24 -1.37 -61.71 70.12
C THR A 24 -2.16 -61.11 71.30
N GLY A 25 -3.32 -61.54 71.59
CA GLY A 25 -3.92 -62.83 71.80
C GLY A 25 -5.14 -62.75 72.76
N GLY A 26 -5.96 -63.77 72.75
CA GLY A 26 -6.79 -64.22 73.88
C GLY A 26 -8.31 -64.08 73.70
N ASN A 27 -8.99 -64.96 73.22
CA ASN A 27 -9.68 -66.22 73.62
C ASN A 27 -10.76 -66.07 74.68
N ARG A 28 -11.87 -66.74 74.40
CA ARG A 28 -12.97 -67.27 75.20
C ARG A 28 -14.31 -66.55 75.15
N GLY A 29 -15.30 -67.17 74.57
CA GLY A 29 -16.35 -67.99 75.17
C GLY A 29 -17.62 -68.01 74.32
N ARG A 30 -17.99 -69.24 73.92
CA ARG A 30 -19.34 -69.58 73.44
C ARG A 30 -20.32 -69.64 74.59
N PRO A 31 -21.66 -69.56 74.35
CA PRO A 31 -22.45 -70.61 73.75
C PRO A 31 -23.70 -70.17 72.91
N ARG A 32 -23.99 -70.93 71.99
CA ARG A 32 -25.11 -71.78 71.53
C ARG A 32 -26.54 -71.22 71.42
N ALA A 33 -27.06 -71.34 70.12
CA ALA A 33 -28.35 -71.77 69.62
C ALA A 33 -29.53 -70.79 69.66
N VAL A 34 -30.29 -70.69 68.60
CA VAL A 34 -31.26 -71.55 67.89
C VAL A 34 -31.78 -70.80 66.65
N PRO A 35 -32.21 -71.48 65.54
CA PRO A 35 -32.40 -70.93 64.23
C PRO A 35 -33.79 -70.30 64.01
N LYS A 36 -33.88 -69.18 63.34
CA LYS A 36 -35.14 -68.69 62.70
C LYS A 36 -34.99 -68.34 61.25
N ALA A 37 -35.73 -69.09 60.47
CA ALA A 37 -36.38 -68.81 59.21
C ALA A 37 -35.68 -67.90 58.20
N ARG A 38 -35.28 -68.51 57.09
CA ARG A 38 -35.02 -67.87 55.80
C ARG A 38 -36.18 -67.00 55.36
N ARG A 39 -35.96 -65.69 55.24
CA ARG A 39 -36.73 -64.83 54.40
C ARG A 39 -35.87 -64.55 53.15
N THR A 40 -36.29 -65.04 52.03
CA THR A 40 -35.76 -64.72 50.69
C THR A 40 -35.92 -63.20 50.45
N ALA A 41 -34.86 -62.44 50.55
CA ALA A 41 -34.81 -61.05 50.17
C ALA A 41 -34.79 -60.98 48.62
N ASN A 42 -35.84 -60.43 48.10
CA ASN A 42 -36.08 -60.19 46.66
C ASN A 42 -35.00 -59.20 46.18
N SER A 43 -33.95 -59.68 45.50
CA SER A 43 -32.82 -58.89 44.97
C SER A 43 -33.20 -57.94 43.81
N ARG A 44 -34.50 -57.90 43.44
CA ARG A 44 -35.02 -57.01 42.40
C ARG A 44 -35.34 -55.58 42.87
N SER A 45 -35.31 -55.26 44.14
CA SER A 45 -35.74 -53.94 44.65
C SER A 45 -34.63 -52.92 44.84
N LEU A 46 -33.35 -53.30 44.85
CA LEU A 46 -32.24 -52.38 45.05
C LEU A 46 -31.81 -51.68 43.77
N LEU A 47 -31.84 -52.37 42.61
CA LEU A 47 -31.59 -51.78 41.31
C LEU A 47 -32.73 -50.80 40.90
N ALA A 48 -34.00 -51.14 41.15
CA ALA A 48 -35.13 -50.27 40.87
C ALA A 48 -35.16 -48.99 41.75
N ARG A 49 -34.62 -49.05 42.97
CA ARG A 49 -34.50 -47.86 43.85
C ARG A 49 -33.32 -46.96 43.52
N ALA A 50 -32.28 -47.47 42.86
CA ALA A 50 -31.10 -46.66 42.45
C ALA A 50 -31.33 -45.99 41.06
N VAL A 51 -32.10 -46.58 40.16
CA VAL A 51 -32.38 -46.05 38.82
C VAL A 51 -33.28 -44.80 38.86
N GLY A 52 -34.26 -44.74 39.75
CA GLY A 52 -35.17 -43.58 39.86
C GLY A 52 -34.48 -42.25 40.21
N PRO A 53 -33.62 -42.17 41.24
CA PRO A 53 -32.90 -40.96 41.55
C PRO A 53 -31.84 -40.58 40.47
N VAL A 54 -31.17 -41.57 39.86
CA VAL A 54 -30.21 -41.31 38.79
C VAL A 54 -30.90 -40.67 37.56
N PHE A 55 -32.07 -41.21 37.18
CA PHE A 55 -32.89 -40.62 36.11
C PHE A 55 -33.42 -39.23 36.47
N LYS A 56 -33.87 -39.02 37.70
CA LYS A 56 -34.39 -37.73 38.19
C LYS A 56 -33.26 -36.67 38.23
N TRP A 57 -32.10 -37.01 38.79
CA TRP A 57 -30.95 -36.09 38.83
C TRP A 57 -30.34 -35.88 37.47
N GLY A 58 -30.32 -36.89 36.59
CA GLY A 58 -29.91 -36.78 35.20
C GLY A 58 -30.82 -35.85 34.38
N PHE A 59 -32.15 -36.01 34.58
CA PHE A 59 -33.13 -35.11 33.94
C PHE A 59 -33.02 -33.67 34.47
N LEU A 60 -32.87 -33.49 35.78
CA LEU A 60 -32.71 -32.18 36.41
C LEU A 60 -31.41 -31.49 35.94
N ALA A 61 -30.32 -32.24 35.85
CA ALA A 61 -29.06 -31.74 35.33
C ALA A 61 -29.17 -31.36 33.84
N ALA A 62 -29.83 -32.19 33.02
CA ALA A 62 -30.09 -31.89 31.62
C ALA A 62 -31.00 -30.67 31.45
N PHE A 63 -32.05 -30.54 32.28
CA PHE A 63 -32.92 -29.37 32.30
C PHE A 63 -32.16 -28.08 32.64
N TRP A 64 -31.39 -28.07 33.71
CA TRP A 64 -30.61 -26.88 34.06
C TRP A 64 -29.50 -26.57 33.07
N MET A 65 -28.90 -27.59 32.46
CA MET A 65 -27.96 -27.42 31.36
C MET A 65 -28.64 -26.79 30.14
N ALA A 66 -29.87 -27.20 29.81
CA ALA A 66 -30.66 -26.59 28.73
C ALA A 66 -31.04 -25.14 29.06
N VAL A 67 -31.43 -24.84 30.29
CA VAL A 67 -31.73 -23.47 30.78
C VAL A 67 -30.48 -22.59 30.71
N MET A 68 -29.34 -23.10 31.16
CA MET A 68 -28.06 -22.37 31.09
C MET A 68 -27.64 -22.13 29.65
N LEU A 69 -27.78 -23.13 28.78
CA LEU A 69 -27.52 -22.98 27.35
C LEU A 69 -28.45 -21.94 26.70
N ALA A 70 -29.76 -22.00 27.02
CA ALA A 70 -30.73 -21.00 26.53
C ALA A 70 -30.38 -19.59 27.02
N GLY A 71 -29.94 -19.43 28.28
CA GLY A 71 -29.47 -18.16 28.84
C GLY A 71 -28.23 -17.63 28.12
N VAL A 72 -27.26 -18.49 27.82
CA VAL A 72 -26.04 -18.12 27.05
C VAL A 72 -26.42 -17.73 25.63
N LEU A 73 -27.31 -18.47 24.98
CA LEU A 73 -27.79 -18.14 23.63
C LEU A 73 -28.57 -16.82 23.62
N ALA A 74 -29.46 -16.60 24.60
CA ALA A 74 -30.21 -15.36 24.74
C ALA A 74 -29.27 -14.15 24.98
N TRP A 75 -28.26 -14.32 25.84
CA TRP A 75 -27.22 -13.29 26.06
C TRP A 75 -26.48 -12.93 24.78
N HIS A 76 -26.05 -13.92 24.00
CA HIS A 76 -25.39 -13.68 22.71
C HIS A 76 -26.35 -13.13 21.65
N ALA A 77 -27.62 -13.51 21.68
CA ALA A 77 -28.64 -12.95 20.79
C ALA A 77 -28.91 -11.46 21.09
N TYR A 78 -28.89 -11.07 22.39
CA TYR A 78 -29.04 -9.68 22.80
C TYR A 78 -27.85 -8.79 22.35
N GLN A 79 -26.66 -9.38 22.23
CA GLN A 79 -25.45 -8.68 21.74
C GLN A 79 -25.32 -8.66 20.21
N LEU A 80 -26.29 -9.19 19.46
CA LEU A 80 -26.25 -9.10 18.00
C LEU A 80 -26.42 -7.65 17.57
N PRO A 81 -25.70 -7.20 16.52
CA PRO A 81 -25.89 -5.89 15.93
C PRO A 81 -27.32 -5.77 15.36
N ASP A 82 -27.83 -4.54 15.27
CA ASP A 82 -29.17 -4.29 14.76
C ASP A 82 -29.26 -4.71 13.29
N ILE A 83 -30.06 -5.76 13.02
CA ILE A 83 -30.06 -6.50 11.76
C ILE A 83 -31.11 -5.94 10.78
N ASN A 84 -31.95 -5.00 11.25
CA ASN A 84 -33.06 -4.47 10.45
C ASN A 84 -32.61 -3.48 9.36
N ASP A 85 -31.36 -3.07 9.37
CA ASP A 85 -30.81 -2.05 8.50
C ASP A 85 -29.62 -2.59 7.67
N LEU A 86 -29.89 -3.62 6.84
CA LEU A 86 -28.89 -4.17 5.90
C LEU A 86 -28.35 -3.11 4.92
N GLU A 87 -29.11 -2.04 4.68
CA GLU A 87 -28.67 -0.89 3.87
C GLU A 87 -27.66 -0.01 4.60
N GLN A 88 -27.63 0.04 5.95
CA GLN A 88 -26.65 0.82 6.74
C GLN A 88 -25.29 0.15 6.85
N TYR A 89 -25.16 -1.14 6.61
CA TYR A 89 -23.84 -1.78 6.44
C TYR A 89 -23.27 -1.39 5.08
N THR A 90 -23.05 -0.07 4.94
CA THR A 90 -22.52 0.58 3.77
C THR A 90 -21.21 -0.08 3.36
N ARG A 91 -21.17 -0.45 2.09
CA ARG A 91 -19.97 -0.88 1.39
C ARG A 91 -18.89 0.17 1.65
N PRO A 92 -17.65 -0.20 2.06
CA PRO A 92 -16.57 0.78 2.02
C PRO A 92 -16.48 1.31 0.59
N GLY A 93 -16.55 2.65 0.46
CA GLY A 93 -16.57 3.30 -0.84
C GLY A 93 -15.31 3.01 -1.66
N SER A 94 -15.47 2.93 -2.96
CA SER A 94 -14.34 2.86 -3.88
C SER A 94 -13.87 4.27 -4.27
N VAL A 95 -12.55 4.43 -4.49
CA VAL A 95 -11.98 5.68 -5.00
C VAL A 95 -11.47 5.42 -6.42
N ARG A 96 -12.18 5.92 -7.42
CA ARG A 96 -11.80 5.83 -8.83
C ARG A 96 -11.04 7.09 -9.23
N MET A 97 -9.91 6.94 -9.91
CA MET A 97 -9.05 8.06 -10.31
C MET A 97 -8.97 8.16 -11.81
N ALA A 98 -9.27 9.35 -12.33
CA ALA A 98 -9.10 9.71 -13.72
C ALA A 98 -7.89 10.65 -13.91
N ASP A 99 -7.22 10.54 -15.04
CA ASP A 99 -6.15 11.45 -15.45
C ASP A 99 -6.68 12.83 -15.85
N GLY A 100 -5.79 13.73 -16.26
CA GLY A 100 -6.15 15.08 -16.68
C GLY A 100 -7.06 15.14 -17.91
N ALA A 101 -7.18 14.06 -18.68
CA ALA A 101 -8.05 13.91 -19.85
C ALA A 101 -9.35 13.13 -19.56
N GLY A 102 -9.55 12.66 -18.30
CA GLY A 102 -10.72 11.89 -17.89
C GLY A 102 -10.58 10.37 -18.05
N ALA A 103 -9.43 9.85 -18.48
CA ALA A 103 -9.19 8.42 -18.61
C ALA A 103 -8.97 7.77 -17.25
N LEU A 104 -9.76 6.76 -16.90
CA LEU A 104 -9.59 6.00 -15.66
C LEU A 104 -8.28 5.21 -15.69
N PHE A 105 -7.46 5.36 -14.64
CA PHE A 105 -6.16 4.70 -14.54
C PHE A 105 -5.94 3.95 -13.22
N ALA A 106 -6.66 4.29 -12.17
CA ALA A 106 -6.55 3.63 -10.87
C ALA A 106 -7.91 3.52 -10.17
N SER A 107 -8.07 2.48 -9.36
CA SER A 107 -9.19 2.31 -8.46
C SER A 107 -8.69 1.73 -7.13
N TYR A 108 -9.11 2.33 -6.03
CA TYR A 108 -8.80 1.93 -4.67
C TYR A 108 -10.08 1.64 -3.91
N GLY A 109 -9.97 0.79 -2.90
CA GLY A 109 -11.11 0.26 -2.21
C GLY A 109 -11.69 -0.95 -2.96
N PRO A 110 -12.82 -1.45 -2.48
CA PRO A 110 -13.46 -2.58 -3.11
C PRO A 110 -13.94 -2.18 -4.52
N LEU A 111 -13.44 -2.87 -5.53
CA LEU A 111 -14.09 -2.88 -6.84
C LEU A 111 -15.37 -3.68 -6.66
N HIS A 112 -16.50 -2.99 -6.59
CA HIS A 112 -17.81 -3.62 -6.63
C HIS A 112 -18.25 -3.73 -8.09
N GLY A 113 -18.66 -4.93 -8.49
CA GLY A 113 -19.43 -5.16 -9.69
C GLY A 113 -20.88 -4.81 -9.46
N GLU A 114 -21.68 -4.91 -10.50
CA GLU A 114 -23.15 -4.84 -10.35
C GLU A 114 -23.62 -6.00 -9.48
N PRO A 115 -24.56 -5.78 -8.57
CA PRO A 115 -25.19 -6.89 -7.84
C PRO A 115 -25.88 -7.81 -8.84
N VAL A 116 -25.58 -9.10 -8.78
CA VAL A 116 -26.15 -10.13 -9.65
C VAL A 116 -26.78 -11.23 -8.79
N THR A 117 -27.95 -11.71 -9.19
CA THR A 117 -28.58 -12.88 -8.57
C THR A 117 -27.93 -14.17 -9.06
N VAL A 118 -28.12 -15.29 -8.35
CA VAL A 118 -27.61 -16.61 -8.78
C VAL A 118 -28.11 -16.95 -10.19
N ALA A 119 -29.35 -16.56 -10.53
CA ALA A 119 -29.95 -16.81 -11.86
C ALA A 119 -29.26 -15.99 -12.99
N GLU A 120 -28.68 -14.84 -12.66
CA GLU A 120 -27.96 -13.97 -13.61
C GLU A 120 -26.48 -14.32 -13.73
N MET A 121 -25.97 -15.21 -12.91
CA MET A 121 -24.58 -15.70 -12.99
C MET A 121 -24.48 -16.90 -13.92
N SER A 122 -23.27 -17.15 -14.44
CA SER A 122 -22.94 -18.44 -15.03
C SER A 122 -23.25 -19.57 -14.03
N PRO A 123 -24.02 -20.64 -14.42
CA PRO A 123 -24.38 -21.73 -13.50
C PRO A 123 -23.16 -22.43 -12.91
N HIS A 124 -22.03 -22.39 -13.60
CA HIS A 124 -20.77 -23.00 -13.15
C HIS A 124 -20.18 -22.35 -11.90
N LEU A 125 -20.54 -21.09 -11.60
CA LEU A 125 -19.98 -20.41 -10.44
C LEU A 125 -20.63 -20.84 -9.13
N PRO A 126 -21.97 -20.81 -8.95
CA PRO A 126 -22.63 -21.39 -7.79
C PRO A 126 -22.22 -22.85 -7.57
N GLU A 127 -22.23 -23.67 -8.64
CA GLU A 127 -21.80 -25.07 -8.60
C GLU A 127 -20.35 -25.23 -8.08
N ALA A 128 -19.39 -24.45 -8.58
CA ALA A 128 -18.00 -24.51 -8.16
C ALA A 128 -17.83 -24.11 -6.68
N VAL A 129 -18.57 -23.09 -6.24
CA VAL A 129 -18.52 -22.61 -4.85
C VAL A 129 -19.14 -23.63 -3.91
N ILE A 130 -20.31 -24.18 -4.23
CA ILE A 130 -20.96 -25.22 -3.45
C ILE A 130 -20.07 -26.48 -3.39
N ALA A 131 -19.51 -26.91 -4.51
CA ALA A 131 -18.66 -28.11 -4.56
C ALA A 131 -17.43 -28.01 -3.64
N ILE A 132 -16.84 -26.84 -3.50
CA ILE A 132 -15.56 -26.68 -2.77
C ILE A 132 -15.74 -26.20 -1.32
N GLU A 133 -16.73 -25.35 -1.04
CA GLU A 133 -16.93 -24.73 0.27
C GLU A 133 -18.02 -25.44 1.10
N ASP A 134 -19.13 -25.90 0.47
CA ASP A 134 -20.28 -26.42 1.21
C ASP A 134 -21.13 -27.38 0.34
N ARG A 135 -20.66 -28.61 0.15
CA ARG A 135 -21.28 -29.62 -0.74
C ARG A 135 -22.73 -29.94 -0.42
N ARG A 136 -23.19 -29.63 0.78
CA ARG A 136 -24.54 -29.93 1.27
C ARG A 136 -25.36 -28.66 1.49
N PHE A 137 -24.96 -27.54 0.90
CA PHE A 137 -25.58 -26.24 1.09
C PHE A 137 -27.10 -26.25 1.02
N HIS A 138 -27.66 -26.90 0.02
CA HIS A 138 -29.13 -26.99 -0.17
C HIS A 138 -29.81 -27.99 0.79
N SER A 139 -29.09 -28.79 1.56
CA SER A 139 -29.64 -29.85 2.41
C SER A 139 -29.55 -29.63 3.91
N HIS A 140 -29.04 -28.50 4.35
CA HIS A 140 -28.99 -28.13 5.77
C HIS A 140 -29.55 -26.72 5.99
N PHE A 141 -29.80 -26.38 7.27
CA PHE A 141 -30.37 -25.10 7.68
C PHE A 141 -29.32 -24.34 8.51
N GLY A 142 -28.37 -23.65 7.83
CA GLY A 142 -27.32 -22.82 8.44
C GLY A 142 -26.19 -23.58 9.12
N LEU A 143 -26.41 -24.81 9.55
CA LEU A 143 -25.42 -25.69 10.17
C LEU A 143 -25.44 -27.05 9.48
N ASP A 144 -24.27 -27.59 9.15
CA ASP A 144 -24.09 -28.94 8.62
C ASP A 144 -23.41 -29.86 9.65
N PRO A 145 -24.16 -30.56 10.54
CA PRO A 145 -23.55 -31.44 11.54
C PRO A 145 -22.78 -32.61 10.94
N ILE A 146 -23.23 -33.13 9.79
CA ILE A 146 -22.59 -34.26 9.10
C ILE A 146 -21.29 -33.80 8.45
N GLY A 147 -21.30 -32.64 7.79
CA GLY A 147 -20.10 -32.00 7.26
C GLY A 147 -19.07 -31.68 8.32
N LEU A 148 -19.52 -31.19 9.48
CA LEU A 148 -18.64 -30.92 10.62
C LEU A 148 -18.02 -32.22 11.16
N ALA A 149 -18.80 -33.27 11.37
CA ALA A 149 -18.29 -34.57 11.83
C ALA A 149 -17.25 -35.13 10.85
N ARG A 150 -17.53 -35.05 9.53
CA ARG A 150 -16.60 -35.46 8.49
C ARG A 150 -15.32 -34.62 8.51
N ALA A 151 -15.41 -33.30 8.67
CA ALA A 151 -14.24 -32.41 8.74
C ALA A 151 -13.36 -32.73 9.95
N VAL A 152 -13.96 -33.00 11.12
CA VAL A 152 -13.26 -33.44 12.32
C VAL A 152 -12.54 -34.75 12.07
N TRP A 153 -13.20 -35.75 11.49
CA TRP A 153 -12.62 -37.04 11.18
C TRP A 153 -11.40 -36.93 10.24
N VAL A 154 -11.55 -36.17 9.13
CA VAL A 154 -10.47 -35.97 8.14
C VAL A 154 -9.29 -35.22 8.76
N ASN A 155 -9.53 -34.21 9.60
CA ASN A 155 -8.48 -33.46 10.26
C ASN A 155 -7.72 -34.31 11.31
N LEU A 156 -8.44 -35.19 12.02
CA LEU A 156 -7.80 -36.14 12.96
C LEU A 156 -6.91 -37.13 12.21
N GLN A 157 -7.36 -37.69 11.08
CA GLN A 157 -6.56 -38.59 10.26
C GLN A 157 -5.34 -37.89 9.67
N ALA A 158 -5.46 -36.62 9.27
CA ALA A 158 -4.38 -35.85 8.67
C ALA A 158 -3.39 -35.27 9.69
N GLY A 159 -3.67 -35.33 10.99
CA GLY A 159 -2.88 -34.71 12.07
C GLY A 159 -2.79 -33.18 11.98
N ARG A 160 -3.59 -32.54 11.11
CA ARG A 160 -3.61 -31.09 10.88
C ARG A 160 -4.94 -30.66 10.29
N VAL A 161 -5.26 -29.36 10.40
CA VAL A 161 -6.47 -28.82 9.81
C VAL A 161 -6.33 -28.75 8.27
N VAL A 162 -7.00 -29.66 7.57
CA VAL A 162 -7.05 -29.73 6.09
C VAL A 162 -8.41 -29.35 5.54
N GLN A 163 -9.51 -29.56 6.32
CA GLN A 163 -10.89 -29.26 5.92
C GLN A 163 -11.58 -28.39 6.97
N GLY A 164 -12.27 -27.32 6.52
CA GLY A 164 -13.14 -26.49 7.35
C GLY A 164 -14.54 -27.12 7.49
N GLY A 165 -15.20 -26.85 8.62
CA GLY A 165 -16.56 -27.30 8.88
C GLY A 165 -17.57 -26.16 8.98
N SER A 166 -17.27 -24.95 8.48
CA SER A 166 -18.20 -23.81 8.46
C SER A 166 -18.99 -23.81 7.15
N THR A 167 -20.30 -23.58 7.23
CA THR A 167 -21.20 -23.46 6.06
C THR A 167 -21.03 -22.11 5.36
N LEU A 168 -21.50 -21.99 4.10
CA LEU A 168 -21.57 -20.72 3.36
C LEU A 168 -22.36 -19.66 4.11
N THR A 169 -23.48 -20.04 4.74
CA THR A 169 -24.30 -19.11 5.54
C THR A 169 -23.54 -18.58 6.76
N GLN A 170 -22.75 -19.43 7.46
CA GLN A 170 -21.88 -18.98 8.55
C GLN A 170 -20.76 -18.06 8.04
N GLN A 171 -20.18 -18.33 6.87
CA GLN A 171 -19.20 -17.46 6.25
C GLN A 171 -19.81 -16.09 5.88
N LEU A 172 -21.05 -16.09 5.37
CA LEU A 172 -21.79 -14.86 5.08
C LEU A 172 -22.05 -14.06 6.35
N ALA A 173 -22.58 -14.71 7.40
CA ALA A 173 -22.83 -14.08 8.70
C ALA A 173 -21.57 -13.42 9.26
N LYS A 174 -20.43 -14.11 9.20
CA LYS A 174 -19.13 -13.57 9.59
C LYS A 174 -18.72 -12.34 8.78
N ASN A 175 -18.91 -12.39 7.45
CA ASN A 175 -18.43 -11.34 6.54
C ASN A 175 -19.29 -10.06 6.61
N ILE A 176 -20.55 -10.16 7.03
CA ILE A 176 -21.46 -9.02 7.10
C ILE A 176 -21.45 -8.38 8.49
N PHE A 177 -21.54 -9.17 9.55
CA PHE A 177 -21.93 -8.69 10.87
C PHE A 177 -20.83 -8.73 11.92
N LEU A 178 -19.69 -9.42 11.68
CA LEU A 178 -18.74 -9.72 12.73
C LEU A 178 -17.34 -9.20 12.43
N THR A 179 -16.64 -8.81 13.49
CA THR A 179 -15.22 -8.40 13.44
C THR A 179 -14.29 -9.61 13.25
N SER A 180 -13.03 -9.34 12.90
CA SER A 180 -12.03 -10.39 12.61
C SER A 180 -11.50 -11.15 13.84
N ASP A 181 -11.98 -10.86 15.04
CA ASP A 181 -11.52 -11.48 16.29
C ASP A 181 -11.86 -12.98 16.36
N ARG A 182 -10.89 -13.78 16.79
CA ARG A 182 -11.06 -15.23 16.91
C ARG A 182 -11.46 -15.61 18.34
N SER A 183 -12.77 -15.60 18.63
CA SER A 183 -13.30 -15.99 19.93
C SER A 183 -14.42 -17.04 19.81
N LEU A 184 -14.65 -17.81 20.88
CA LEU A 184 -15.78 -18.74 20.94
C LEU A 184 -17.11 -17.99 20.91
N SER A 185 -17.19 -16.84 21.58
CA SER A 185 -18.36 -15.95 21.57
C SER A 185 -18.77 -15.60 20.13
N ARG A 186 -17.81 -15.17 19.31
CA ARG A 186 -18.05 -14.88 17.90
C ARG A 186 -18.55 -16.11 17.11
N LYS A 187 -18.06 -17.31 17.43
CA LYS A 187 -18.54 -18.52 16.76
C LYS A 187 -19.99 -18.87 17.09
N VAL A 188 -20.43 -18.57 18.31
CA VAL A 188 -21.85 -18.68 18.72
C VAL A 188 -22.68 -17.62 17.97
N GLN A 189 -22.21 -16.38 17.86
CA GLN A 189 -22.90 -15.34 17.08
C GLN A 189 -22.98 -15.69 15.60
N GLU A 190 -21.91 -16.22 14.98
CA GLU A 190 -21.95 -16.74 13.60
C GLU A 190 -23.07 -17.78 13.40
N LEU A 191 -23.22 -18.69 14.36
CA LEU A 191 -24.25 -19.72 14.29
C LEU A 191 -25.66 -19.13 14.40
N LEU A 192 -25.90 -18.25 15.37
CA LEU A 192 -27.21 -17.61 15.56
C LEU A 192 -27.60 -16.78 14.35
N LEU A 193 -26.66 -16.00 13.81
CA LEU A 193 -26.86 -15.21 12.59
C LEU A 193 -27.10 -16.09 11.35
N ALA A 194 -26.40 -17.22 11.25
CA ALA A 194 -26.63 -18.15 10.14
C ALA A 194 -28.04 -18.77 10.19
N LEU A 195 -28.52 -19.16 11.39
CA LEU A 195 -29.90 -19.67 11.57
C LEU A 195 -30.92 -18.58 11.26
N TRP A 196 -30.67 -17.34 11.66
CA TRP A 196 -31.55 -16.21 11.36
C TRP A 196 -31.61 -15.95 9.85
N LEU A 197 -30.44 -15.89 9.15
CA LEU A 197 -30.40 -15.72 7.69
C LEU A 197 -31.22 -16.80 6.97
N GLU A 198 -31.06 -18.06 7.34
CA GLU A 198 -31.79 -19.17 6.75
C GLU A 198 -33.29 -19.12 7.05
N SER A 199 -33.72 -18.46 8.13
CA SER A 199 -35.15 -18.27 8.46
C SER A 199 -35.79 -17.14 7.64
N LYS A 200 -35.00 -16.24 7.08
CA LYS A 200 -35.46 -15.02 6.38
C LYS A 200 -35.27 -15.07 4.87
N PHE A 201 -34.23 -15.76 4.40
CA PHE A 201 -33.81 -15.76 3.02
C PHE A 201 -33.75 -17.18 2.45
N THR A 202 -34.02 -17.32 1.17
CA THR A 202 -33.83 -18.56 0.41
C THR A 202 -32.33 -18.85 0.22
N LYS A 203 -32.01 -20.09 -0.12
CA LYS A 203 -30.61 -20.50 -0.40
C LYS A 203 -29.98 -19.68 -1.53
N ASP A 204 -30.72 -19.38 -2.58
CA ASP A 204 -30.22 -18.61 -3.71
C ASP A 204 -30.01 -17.13 -3.36
N GLU A 205 -30.87 -16.56 -2.50
CA GLU A 205 -30.63 -15.21 -1.98
C GLU A 205 -29.39 -15.15 -1.09
N ILE A 206 -29.22 -16.12 -0.18
CA ILE A 206 -28.02 -16.23 0.68
C ILE A 206 -26.76 -16.34 -0.19
N LEU A 207 -26.77 -17.19 -1.20
CA LEU A 207 -25.64 -17.39 -2.11
C LEU A 207 -25.38 -16.15 -2.98
N SER A 208 -26.43 -15.48 -3.46
CA SER A 208 -26.33 -14.23 -4.20
C SER A 208 -25.64 -13.15 -3.35
N VAL A 209 -26.12 -12.94 -2.12
CA VAL A 209 -25.51 -11.96 -1.20
C VAL A 209 -24.05 -12.31 -0.88
N TYR A 210 -23.75 -13.60 -0.66
CA TYR A 210 -22.39 -14.07 -0.41
C TYR A 210 -21.46 -13.74 -1.58
N LEU A 211 -21.84 -14.12 -2.80
CA LEU A 211 -21.03 -13.95 -4.01
C LEU A 211 -20.88 -12.48 -4.41
N ASN A 212 -21.84 -11.62 -4.11
CA ASN A 212 -21.74 -10.18 -4.35
C ASN A 212 -20.86 -9.44 -3.32
N ARG A 213 -20.58 -10.06 -2.16
CA ARG A 213 -19.83 -9.40 -1.07
C ARG A 213 -18.44 -9.94 -0.83
N VAL A 214 -18.20 -11.22 -1.12
CA VAL A 214 -16.94 -11.87 -0.78
C VAL A 214 -15.78 -11.28 -1.57
N TYR A 215 -14.63 -11.21 -0.90
CA TYR A 215 -13.40 -10.72 -1.50
C TYR A 215 -12.75 -11.77 -2.39
N PHE A 216 -12.46 -11.43 -3.64
CA PHE A 216 -11.80 -12.28 -4.64
C PHE A 216 -10.33 -11.90 -4.91
N GLY A 217 -9.69 -11.14 -4.03
CA GLY A 217 -8.29 -10.76 -4.22
C GLY A 217 -8.09 -9.57 -5.16
N ALA A 218 -6.89 -8.98 -5.11
CA ALA A 218 -6.49 -7.85 -5.93
C ALA A 218 -7.48 -6.66 -5.91
N GLY A 219 -8.19 -6.46 -4.79
CA GLY A 219 -9.17 -5.38 -4.61
C GLY A 219 -10.57 -5.68 -5.15
N ALA A 220 -10.85 -6.86 -5.73
CA ALA A 220 -12.17 -7.20 -6.24
C ALA A 220 -13.07 -7.78 -5.14
N TYR A 221 -14.20 -7.12 -4.89
CA TYR A 221 -15.29 -7.56 -4.02
C TYR A 221 -16.52 -7.82 -4.86
N GLY A 222 -17.11 -8.99 -4.69
CA GLY A 222 -18.18 -9.49 -5.52
C GLY A 222 -17.70 -10.12 -6.82
N VAL A 223 -18.53 -11.07 -7.29
CA VAL A 223 -18.19 -11.91 -8.42
C VAL A 223 -18.11 -11.16 -9.75
N ASP A 224 -18.99 -10.18 -9.99
CA ASP A 224 -18.99 -9.42 -11.24
C ASP A 224 -17.74 -8.53 -11.35
N ALA A 225 -17.32 -7.89 -10.24
CA ALA A 225 -16.03 -7.19 -10.18
C ALA A 225 -14.85 -8.11 -10.46
N ALA A 226 -14.88 -9.34 -9.91
CA ALA A 226 -13.82 -10.32 -10.12
C ALA A 226 -13.80 -10.82 -11.59
N ALA A 227 -14.95 -11.10 -12.18
CA ALA A 227 -15.09 -11.51 -13.57
C ALA A 227 -14.55 -10.44 -14.54
N ARG A 228 -14.94 -9.18 -14.33
CA ARG A 228 -14.43 -8.03 -15.11
C ARG A 228 -12.92 -7.86 -14.93
N LYS A 229 -12.42 -7.97 -13.69
CA LYS A 229 -11.01 -7.78 -13.36
C LYS A 229 -10.09 -8.84 -13.95
N TYR A 230 -10.45 -10.10 -13.82
CA TYR A 230 -9.57 -11.20 -14.24
C TYR A 230 -9.79 -11.63 -15.68
N PHE A 231 -10.98 -11.46 -16.23
CA PHE A 231 -11.38 -12.03 -17.52
C PHE A 231 -11.95 -11.01 -18.50
N SER A 232 -12.21 -9.76 -18.08
CA SER A 232 -12.92 -8.73 -18.87
C SER A 232 -14.29 -9.23 -19.35
N LYS A 233 -15.01 -9.97 -18.49
CA LYS A 233 -16.31 -10.56 -18.70
C LYS A 233 -17.28 -10.16 -17.61
N THR A 234 -18.58 -10.34 -17.83
CA THR A 234 -19.60 -10.30 -16.77
C THR A 234 -19.62 -11.62 -16.00
N ALA A 235 -20.28 -11.63 -14.85
CA ALA A 235 -20.45 -12.86 -14.07
C ALA A 235 -21.24 -13.93 -14.82
N ALA A 236 -22.12 -13.54 -15.77
CA ALA A 236 -22.89 -14.44 -16.61
C ALA A 236 -22.05 -15.23 -17.63
N ASP A 237 -20.94 -14.65 -18.08
CA ASP A 237 -20.11 -15.18 -19.17
C ASP A 237 -18.95 -16.06 -18.70
N LEU A 238 -18.88 -16.39 -17.41
CA LEU A 238 -17.79 -17.19 -16.85
C LEU A 238 -17.85 -18.63 -17.36
N SER A 239 -16.72 -19.13 -17.86
CA SER A 239 -16.53 -20.54 -18.19
C SER A 239 -16.31 -21.38 -16.93
N ILE A 240 -16.41 -22.72 -17.05
CA ILE A 240 -16.17 -23.67 -15.95
C ILE A 240 -14.82 -23.42 -15.26
N GLY A 241 -13.75 -23.24 -16.04
CA GLY A 241 -12.40 -23.04 -15.50
C GLY A 241 -12.24 -21.69 -14.80
N GLU A 242 -12.88 -20.63 -15.33
CA GLU A 242 -12.89 -19.29 -14.74
C GLU A 242 -13.70 -19.27 -13.43
N ALA A 243 -14.88 -19.91 -13.42
CA ALA A 243 -15.69 -20.11 -12.22
C ALA A 243 -14.95 -20.91 -11.14
N ALA A 244 -14.26 -21.99 -11.53
CA ALA A 244 -13.45 -22.78 -10.63
C ALA A 244 -12.24 -22.01 -10.06
N LEU A 245 -11.64 -21.08 -10.82
CA LEU A 245 -10.62 -20.18 -10.28
C LEU A 245 -11.21 -19.31 -9.18
N LEU A 246 -12.32 -18.60 -9.47
CA LEU A 246 -12.93 -17.69 -8.50
C LEU A 246 -13.36 -18.44 -7.23
N ALA A 247 -14.01 -19.59 -7.35
CA ALA A 247 -14.35 -20.43 -6.20
C ALA A 247 -13.11 -20.87 -5.42
N GLY A 248 -12.02 -21.21 -6.11
CA GLY A 248 -10.75 -21.59 -5.49
C GLY A 248 -10.09 -20.48 -4.69
N MET A 249 -10.32 -19.23 -5.07
CA MET A 249 -9.77 -18.06 -4.40
C MET A 249 -10.42 -17.77 -3.04
N LEU A 250 -11.66 -18.21 -2.80
CA LEU A 250 -12.39 -17.94 -1.54
C LEU A 250 -11.66 -18.44 -0.30
N LYS A 251 -10.91 -19.52 -0.39
CA LYS A 251 -10.09 -20.07 0.71
C LYS A 251 -8.99 -19.11 1.19
N GLY A 252 -8.52 -18.21 0.33
CA GLY A 252 -7.47 -17.24 0.65
C GLY A 252 -7.20 -16.35 -0.56
N PRO A 253 -8.00 -15.31 -0.75
CA PRO A 253 -8.02 -14.52 -1.98
C PRO A 253 -6.66 -13.93 -2.37
N SER A 254 -5.93 -13.35 -1.41
CA SER A 254 -4.60 -12.80 -1.65
C SER A 254 -3.56 -13.89 -1.97
N ARG A 255 -3.73 -15.10 -1.42
CA ARG A 255 -2.79 -16.22 -1.59
C ARG A 255 -2.98 -16.97 -2.90
N TYR A 256 -4.25 -17.11 -3.36
CA TYR A 256 -4.63 -17.87 -4.54
C TYR A 256 -4.98 -17.00 -5.74
N SER A 257 -4.79 -15.67 -5.63
CA SER A 257 -4.92 -14.77 -6.76
C SER A 257 -3.91 -15.12 -7.86
N PRO A 258 -4.34 -15.23 -9.13
CA PRO A 258 -3.44 -15.50 -10.24
C PRO A 258 -2.45 -14.36 -10.50
N THR A 259 -2.73 -13.15 -10.00
CA THR A 259 -1.81 -12.01 -10.05
C THR A 259 -0.68 -12.09 -9.02
N ALA A 260 -0.88 -12.84 -7.92
CA ALA A 260 0.12 -13.07 -6.89
C ALA A 260 1.00 -14.29 -7.20
N ASP A 261 0.38 -15.42 -7.58
CA ASP A 261 1.09 -16.67 -7.91
C ASP A 261 0.23 -17.52 -8.87
N ALA A 262 0.50 -17.39 -10.16
CA ALA A 262 -0.26 -18.08 -11.21
C ALA A 262 -0.20 -19.62 -11.09
N ALA A 263 0.95 -20.18 -10.69
CA ALA A 263 1.10 -21.62 -10.55
C ALA A 263 0.28 -22.16 -9.37
N ARG A 264 0.25 -21.45 -8.26
CA ARG A 264 -0.57 -21.79 -7.09
C ARG A 264 -2.05 -21.66 -7.40
N ALA A 265 -2.45 -20.62 -8.12
CA ALA A 265 -3.81 -20.41 -8.58
C ALA A 265 -4.27 -21.59 -9.47
N LYS A 266 -3.49 -21.99 -10.48
CA LYS A 266 -3.79 -23.16 -11.34
C LYS A 266 -3.95 -24.45 -10.53
N ARG A 267 -3.03 -24.74 -9.61
CA ARG A 267 -3.15 -25.91 -8.73
C ARG A 267 -4.43 -25.88 -7.88
N ARG A 268 -4.81 -24.72 -7.35
CA ARG A 268 -6.04 -24.60 -6.56
C ARG A 268 -7.29 -24.75 -7.43
N THR A 269 -7.31 -24.21 -8.65
CA THR A 269 -8.38 -24.39 -9.63
C THR A 269 -8.59 -25.86 -9.97
N ALA A 270 -7.50 -26.62 -10.17
CA ALA A 270 -7.59 -28.07 -10.42
C ALA A 270 -8.25 -28.83 -9.25
N VAL A 271 -8.01 -28.39 -7.99
CA VAL A 271 -8.69 -28.97 -6.81
C VAL A 271 -10.20 -28.70 -6.85
N VAL A 272 -10.61 -27.46 -7.28
CA VAL A 272 -12.05 -27.13 -7.41
C VAL A 272 -12.70 -27.95 -8.53
N LEU A 273 -12.06 -28.06 -9.69
CA LEU A 273 -12.56 -28.87 -10.80
C LEU A 273 -12.74 -30.35 -10.39
N GLY A 274 -11.80 -30.89 -9.62
CA GLY A 274 -11.94 -32.21 -9.02
C GLY A 274 -13.15 -32.31 -8.09
N ALA A 275 -13.36 -31.30 -7.25
CA ALA A 275 -14.51 -31.27 -6.34
C ALA A 275 -15.86 -31.17 -7.10
N MET A 276 -15.92 -30.41 -8.21
CA MET A 276 -17.10 -30.35 -9.08
C MET A 276 -17.40 -31.70 -9.73
N ALA A 277 -16.35 -32.44 -10.15
CA ALA A 277 -16.51 -33.77 -10.71
C ALA A 277 -16.94 -34.80 -9.65
N ASP A 278 -16.46 -34.68 -8.41
CA ASP A 278 -16.86 -35.57 -7.31
C ASP A 278 -18.34 -35.42 -6.92
N VAL A 279 -18.92 -34.24 -7.15
CA VAL A 279 -20.36 -33.94 -6.85
C VAL A 279 -21.24 -34.14 -8.08
N GLY A 280 -20.63 -34.32 -9.27
CA GLY A 280 -21.38 -34.61 -10.51
C GLY A 280 -21.80 -33.36 -11.30
N TYR A 281 -21.31 -32.17 -10.97
CA TYR A 281 -21.55 -30.94 -11.75
C TYR A 281 -20.85 -30.95 -13.11
N ILE A 282 -19.70 -31.63 -13.20
CA ILE A 282 -18.98 -31.88 -14.46
C ILE A 282 -18.51 -33.34 -14.50
N ASP A 283 -18.24 -33.88 -15.68
CA ASP A 283 -17.61 -35.19 -15.82
C ASP A 283 -16.10 -35.17 -15.53
N ARG A 284 -15.53 -36.32 -15.17
CA ARG A 284 -14.11 -36.43 -14.81
C ARG A 284 -13.17 -36.11 -15.97
N ALA A 285 -13.57 -36.41 -17.22
CA ALA A 285 -12.75 -36.10 -18.39
C ALA A 285 -12.64 -34.59 -18.61
N THR A 286 -13.74 -33.86 -18.44
CA THR A 286 -13.78 -32.40 -18.47
C THR A 286 -12.92 -31.79 -17.36
N ALA A 287 -13.02 -32.30 -16.11
CA ALA A 287 -12.18 -31.85 -15.01
C ALA A 287 -10.68 -32.01 -15.31
N GLN A 288 -10.27 -33.18 -15.83
CA GLN A 288 -8.88 -33.45 -16.18
C GLN A 288 -8.37 -32.59 -17.34
N ARG A 289 -9.20 -32.38 -18.36
CA ARG A 289 -8.87 -31.52 -19.50
C ARG A 289 -8.66 -30.08 -19.05
N LEU A 290 -9.59 -29.51 -18.29
CA LEU A 290 -9.50 -28.15 -17.79
C LEU A 290 -8.42 -27.95 -16.73
N ALA A 291 -8.04 -28.98 -15.96
CA ALA A 291 -6.93 -28.88 -15.00
C ALA A 291 -5.58 -28.55 -15.65
N ARG A 292 -5.38 -28.87 -16.95
CA ARG A 292 -4.17 -28.56 -17.70
C ARG A 292 -4.07 -27.09 -18.07
N ASP A 293 -5.18 -26.49 -18.54
CA ASP A 293 -5.29 -25.07 -18.87
C ASP A 293 -6.70 -24.55 -18.55
N PRO A 294 -6.95 -24.17 -17.28
CA PRO A 294 -8.30 -23.92 -16.79
C PRO A 294 -8.87 -22.57 -17.23
N TYR A 295 -8.03 -21.56 -17.47
CA TYR A 295 -8.50 -20.21 -17.77
C TYR A 295 -7.42 -19.39 -18.49
N THR A 296 -7.87 -18.37 -19.23
CA THR A 296 -7.02 -17.33 -19.79
C THR A 296 -7.33 -15.98 -19.17
N LEU A 297 -6.35 -15.36 -18.53
CA LEU A 297 -6.52 -14.01 -17.97
C LEU A 297 -6.59 -12.98 -19.10
N ARG A 298 -7.66 -12.20 -19.15
CA ARG A 298 -7.89 -11.15 -20.18
C ARG A 298 -8.00 -9.75 -19.60
N GLY A 299 -8.09 -9.62 -18.27
CA GLY A 299 -8.19 -8.34 -17.58
C GLY A 299 -6.88 -7.54 -17.65
N PRO A 300 -6.87 -6.28 -17.22
CA PRO A 300 -5.67 -5.45 -17.14
C PRO A 300 -4.76 -5.97 -16.01
N VAL A 301 -4.27 -7.20 -16.17
CA VAL A 301 -3.30 -7.83 -15.28
C VAL A 301 -1.96 -7.18 -15.55
N GLY A 302 -1.60 -6.16 -14.76
CA GLY A 302 -0.23 -5.68 -14.66
C GLY A 302 0.25 -4.70 -15.75
N ARG A 303 -0.60 -4.13 -16.60
CA ARG A 303 -0.22 -2.94 -17.38
C ARG A 303 -0.46 -1.70 -16.52
N GLY A 304 0.61 -1.15 -15.91
CA GLY A 304 0.57 0.12 -15.21
C GLY A 304 0.96 0.07 -13.73
N ALA A 305 2.00 -0.70 -13.35
CA ALA A 305 2.57 -0.59 -12.01
C ALA A 305 3.25 0.77 -11.77
N GLY A 306 3.54 1.52 -12.82
CA GLY A 306 4.29 2.76 -12.76
C GLY A 306 3.52 3.93 -12.14
N HIS A 307 2.24 4.10 -12.46
CA HIS A 307 1.41 5.16 -11.89
C HIS A 307 1.01 4.92 -10.41
N ARG A 308 1.34 3.74 -9.84
CA ARG A 308 0.99 3.40 -8.45
C ARG A 308 1.59 4.36 -7.43
N TYR A 309 2.79 4.87 -7.63
CA TYR A 309 3.36 5.87 -6.73
C TYR A 309 2.54 7.16 -6.68
N PHE A 310 2.02 7.61 -7.84
CA PHE A 310 1.15 8.77 -7.90
C PHE A 310 -0.23 8.45 -7.31
N SER A 311 -0.84 7.34 -7.69
CA SER A 311 -2.19 7.01 -7.24
C SER A 311 -2.26 6.71 -5.74
N ASP A 312 -1.24 6.05 -5.15
CA ASP A 312 -1.16 5.87 -3.70
C ASP A 312 -1.00 7.22 -2.98
N TRP A 313 -0.15 8.11 -3.52
CA TRP A 313 0.02 9.46 -3.00
C TRP A 313 -1.28 10.29 -3.02
N ILE A 314 -2.14 10.10 -4.04
CA ILE A 314 -3.47 10.71 -4.11
C ILE A 314 -4.42 10.07 -3.10
N TYR A 315 -4.47 8.73 -3.07
CA TYR A 315 -5.38 7.98 -2.20
C TYR A 315 -5.22 8.37 -0.72
N ASP A 316 -3.99 8.45 -0.25
CA ASP A 316 -3.66 8.84 1.13
C ASP A 316 -4.13 10.27 1.48
N ARG A 317 -4.35 11.12 0.48
CA ARG A 317 -4.74 12.51 0.65
C ARG A 317 -6.24 12.77 0.54
N VAL A 318 -6.98 11.89 -0.11
CA VAL A 318 -8.45 12.03 -0.30
C VAL A 318 -9.17 12.31 1.01
N PRO A 319 -8.91 11.61 2.14
CA PRO A 319 -9.59 11.89 3.40
C PRO A 319 -9.35 13.32 3.94
N GLY A 320 -8.21 13.91 3.64
CA GLY A 320 -7.90 15.29 4.04
C GLY A 320 -8.74 16.35 3.31
N TYR A 321 -9.36 16.01 2.18
CA TYR A 321 -10.20 16.91 1.40
C TYR A 321 -11.70 16.76 1.71
N VAL A 322 -12.17 15.53 1.93
CA VAL A 322 -13.59 15.21 2.02
C VAL A 322 -13.99 14.46 3.30
N GLY A 323 -13.03 14.24 4.22
CA GLY A 323 -13.22 13.39 5.39
C GLY A 323 -13.23 11.90 5.03
N ALA A 324 -13.39 11.04 6.06
CA ALA A 324 -13.60 9.62 5.85
C ALA A 324 -15.03 9.41 5.35
N ARG A 325 -15.17 8.77 4.18
CA ARG A 325 -16.46 8.51 3.54
C ARG A 325 -16.60 7.05 3.17
N SER A 326 -17.82 6.55 3.26
CA SER A 326 -18.18 5.18 2.87
C SER A 326 -18.76 5.08 1.46
N GLU A 327 -19.00 6.23 0.79
CA GLU A 327 -19.52 6.30 -0.57
C GLU A 327 -18.42 6.17 -1.64
N ASP A 328 -18.81 5.81 -2.85
CA ASP A 328 -17.91 5.81 -4.00
C ASP A 328 -17.47 7.23 -4.35
N LEU A 329 -16.18 7.42 -4.59
CA LEU A 329 -15.59 8.70 -4.95
C LEU A 329 -14.97 8.64 -6.35
N ALA A 330 -15.25 9.65 -7.17
CA ALA A 330 -14.56 9.90 -8.43
C ALA A 330 -13.56 11.05 -8.23
N VAL A 331 -12.27 10.78 -8.42
CA VAL A 331 -11.19 11.74 -8.24
C VAL A 331 -10.62 12.13 -9.60
N GLU A 332 -10.81 13.40 -9.97
CA GLU A 332 -10.14 14.01 -11.11
C GLU A 332 -8.72 14.38 -10.68
N THR A 333 -7.70 13.80 -11.33
CA THR A 333 -6.31 14.06 -11.00
C THR A 333 -5.63 14.96 -12.01
N THR A 334 -4.39 15.35 -11.72
CA THR A 334 -3.53 16.14 -12.62
C THR A 334 -2.63 15.28 -13.50
N LEU A 335 -2.61 13.96 -13.30
CA LEU A 335 -1.72 13.05 -14.01
C LEU A 335 -1.93 13.14 -15.52
N ASP A 336 -0.84 13.07 -16.27
CA ASP A 336 -0.82 12.89 -17.71
C ASP A 336 -0.22 11.51 -17.99
N LEU A 337 -1.04 10.55 -18.43
CA LEU A 337 -0.62 9.16 -18.62
C LEU A 337 0.46 9.01 -19.69
N ARG A 338 0.50 9.91 -20.69
CA ARG A 338 1.58 9.94 -21.68
C ARG A 338 2.90 10.35 -21.03
N LEU A 339 2.89 11.46 -20.28
CA LEU A 339 4.08 11.93 -19.57
C LEU A 339 4.53 10.92 -18.50
N GLN A 340 3.58 10.28 -17.81
CA GLN A 340 3.88 9.23 -16.84
C GLN A 340 4.63 8.06 -17.47
N THR A 341 4.14 7.57 -18.62
CA THR A 341 4.79 6.48 -19.36
C THR A 341 6.21 6.86 -19.83
N LEU A 342 6.39 8.09 -20.28
CA LEU A 342 7.70 8.60 -20.69
C LEU A 342 8.67 8.70 -19.48
N ALA A 343 8.18 9.17 -18.33
CA ALA A 343 8.95 9.25 -17.09
C ALA A 343 9.43 7.86 -16.64
N GLU A 344 8.54 6.88 -16.63
CA GLU A 344 8.86 5.49 -16.29
C GLU A 344 9.92 4.89 -17.20
N ARG A 345 9.79 5.10 -18.52
CA ARG A 345 10.77 4.63 -19.52
C ARG A 345 12.13 5.30 -19.31
N ALA A 346 12.15 6.61 -19.05
CA ALA A 346 13.40 7.35 -18.84
C ALA A 346 14.12 6.87 -17.56
N VAL A 347 13.38 6.71 -16.45
CA VAL A 347 13.91 6.19 -15.19
C VAL A 347 14.40 4.74 -15.34
N ALA A 348 13.61 3.87 -15.95
CA ALA A 348 13.99 2.47 -16.15
C ALA A 348 15.26 2.32 -16.98
N ALA A 349 15.36 3.11 -18.06
CA ALA A 349 16.55 3.12 -18.92
C ALA A 349 17.78 3.67 -18.16
N GLY A 350 17.60 4.76 -17.38
CA GLY A 350 18.68 5.31 -16.55
C GLY A 350 19.15 4.31 -15.48
N LEU A 351 18.23 3.65 -14.79
CA LEU A 351 18.60 2.63 -13.80
C LEU A 351 19.31 1.43 -14.41
N LYS A 352 18.94 1.03 -15.65
CA LYS A 352 19.66 -0.02 -16.37
C LYS A 352 21.13 0.37 -16.61
N THR A 353 21.38 1.60 -17.04
CA THR A 353 22.73 2.13 -17.25
C THR A 353 23.47 2.33 -15.91
N GLY A 354 22.76 2.82 -14.89
CA GLY A 354 23.34 3.14 -13.58
C GLY A 354 23.73 1.92 -12.71
N ARG A 355 23.28 0.72 -13.05
CA ARG A 355 23.59 -0.50 -12.27
C ARG A 355 25.08 -0.75 -12.10
N ALA A 356 25.87 -0.53 -13.15
CA ALA A 356 27.32 -0.70 -13.12
C ALA A 356 28.02 0.32 -12.19
N ALA A 357 27.36 1.45 -11.90
CA ALA A 357 27.83 2.48 -10.98
C ALA A 357 27.12 2.42 -9.60
N ASN A 358 26.63 1.26 -9.19
CA ASN A 358 25.93 1.02 -7.92
C ASN A 358 24.73 1.96 -7.70
N VAL A 359 23.96 2.25 -8.75
CA VAL A 359 22.69 3.01 -8.64
C VAL A 359 21.54 2.03 -8.59
N ARG A 360 20.79 2.03 -7.49
CA ARG A 360 19.67 1.07 -7.28
C ARG A 360 18.30 1.73 -7.34
N GLN A 361 18.21 3.04 -7.07
CA GLN A 361 16.96 3.77 -6.99
C GLN A 361 17.03 5.09 -7.77
N ALA A 362 15.85 5.53 -8.22
CA ALA A 362 15.66 6.85 -8.81
C ALA A 362 14.24 7.34 -8.53
N ALA A 363 14.07 8.66 -8.46
CA ALA A 363 12.78 9.31 -8.46
C ALA A 363 12.74 10.40 -9.52
N LEU A 364 11.56 10.61 -10.12
CA LEU A 364 11.30 11.68 -11.05
C LEU A 364 9.94 12.32 -10.74
N VAL A 365 9.92 13.65 -10.66
CA VAL A 365 8.69 14.44 -10.52
C VAL A 365 8.66 15.45 -11.67
N ALA A 366 7.53 15.52 -12.37
CA ALA A 366 7.30 16.54 -13.39
C ALA A 366 6.08 17.39 -13.03
N LEU A 367 6.24 18.72 -13.02
CA LEU A 367 5.21 19.71 -12.69
C LEU A 367 4.92 20.64 -13.86
N ASP A 368 3.67 21.08 -13.92
CA ASP A 368 3.26 22.28 -14.66
C ASP A 368 3.76 23.52 -13.88
N PRO A 369 4.63 24.36 -14.42
CA PRO A 369 5.21 25.48 -13.69
C PRO A 369 4.21 26.54 -13.29
N ALA A 370 3.15 26.76 -14.09
CA ALA A 370 2.17 27.81 -13.84
C ALA A 370 1.21 27.46 -12.68
N THR A 371 0.90 26.17 -12.54
CA THR A 371 -0.16 25.72 -11.62
C THR A 371 0.36 24.89 -10.44
N GLY A 372 1.52 24.25 -10.58
CA GLY A 372 2.01 23.25 -9.62
C GLY A 372 1.38 21.87 -9.79
N ALA A 373 0.59 21.66 -10.86
CA ALA A 373 -0.03 20.37 -11.15
C ALA A 373 1.04 19.28 -11.42
N VAL A 374 1.02 18.19 -10.67
CA VAL A 374 1.91 17.04 -10.89
C VAL A 374 1.43 16.29 -12.13
N ARG A 375 2.24 16.30 -13.18
CA ARG A 375 1.95 15.67 -14.48
C ARG A 375 2.49 14.25 -14.57
N ALA A 376 3.62 13.97 -13.89
CA ALA A 376 4.19 12.62 -13.79
C ALA A 376 4.94 12.46 -12.47
N MET A 377 4.94 11.25 -11.93
CA MET A 377 5.63 10.89 -10.68
C MET A 377 6.12 9.45 -10.73
N VAL A 378 7.43 9.27 -10.58
CA VAL A 378 8.07 7.96 -10.42
C VAL A 378 8.79 7.95 -9.07
N GLY A 379 8.40 7.06 -8.17
CA GLY A 379 8.91 7.01 -6.79
C GLY A 379 9.96 5.92 -6.53
N GLY A 380 10.42 5.21 -7.57
CA GLY A 380 11.43 4.16 -7.41
C GLY A 380 11.57 3.26 -8.62
N ALA A 381 12.50 2.31 -8.53
CA ALA A 381 12.80 1.34 -9.60
C ALA A 381 11.63 0.39 -9.89
N SER A 382 10.88 0.00 -8.87
CA SER A 382 9.76 -0.93 -8.97
C SER A 382 8.82 -0.77 -7.77
N PHE A 383 7.57 -0.40 -8.02
CA PHE A 383 6.53 -0.33 -6.99
C PHE A 383 6.26 -1.70 -6.34
N ARG A 384 6.36 -2.76 -7.11
CA ARG A 384 6.17 -4.14 -6.60
C ARG A 384 7.25 -4.54 -5.58
N ALA A 385 8.48 -4.09 -5.79
CA ALA A 385 9.60 -4.38 -4.90
C ALA A 385 9.62 -3.47 -3.67
N SER A 386 9.22 -2.20 -3.83
CA SER A 386 9.17 -1.20 -2.75
C SER A 386 8.08 -0.18 -3.04
N GLN A 387 7.11 -0.07 -2.13
CA GLN A 387 6.02 0.90 -2.21
C GLN A 387 6.43 2.28 -1.67
N PHE A 388 7.61 2.39 -1.05
CA PHE A 388 8.16 3.64 -0.56
C PHE A 388 8.33 4.63 -1.70
N ASN A 389 7.55 5.72 -1.66
CA ASN A 389 7.53 6.74 -2.70
C ASN A 389 8.65 7.77 -2.49
N ARG A 390 9.78 7.56 -3.14
CA ARG A 390 10.95 8.45 -2.98
C ARG A 390 10.73 9.83 -3.54
N ALA A 391 9.74 10.02 -4.41
CA ALA A 391 9.37 11.34 -4.91
C ALA A 391 8.77 12.25 -3.83
N THR A 392 8.11 11.67 -2.81
CA THR A 392 7.34 12.41 -1.80
C THR A 392 7.76 12.13 -0.36
N GLN A 393 8.35 10.97 -0.08
CA GLN A 393 8.66 10.49 1.28
C GLN A 393 10.16 10.46 1.59
N ALA A 394 11.03 10.33 0.56
CA ALA A 394 12.46 10.33 0.79
C ALA A 394 12.96 11.74 1.03
N LEU A 395 13.53 11.97 2.21
CA LEU A 395 14.27 13.18 2.53
C LEU A 395 15.73 12.91 2.22
N ARG A 396 16.29 13.67 1.29
CA ARG A 396 17.68 13.50 0.80
C ARG A 396 18.37 14.83 0.64
N GLN A 397 19.68 14.85 0.83
CA GLN A 397 20.48 16.06 0.71
C GLN A 397 20.51 16.54 -0.76
N PRO A 398 19.96 17.74 -1.06
CA PRO A 398 19.90 18.27 -2.43
C PRO A 398 21.28 18.68 -2.96
N GLY A 399 22.22 18.99 -2.06
CA GLY A 399 23.52 19.50 -2.46
C GLY A 399 23.38 20.77 -3.30
N SER A 400 24.17 20.90 -4.34
CA SER A 400 24.26 22.13 -5.16
C SER A 400 22.97 22.52 -5.91
N VAL A 401 21.90 21.70 -5.94
CA VAL A 401 20.60 22.18 -6.46
C VAL A 401 19.93 23.17 -5.54
N PHE A 402 20.41 23.33 -4.31
CA PHE A 402 19.99 24.37 -3.35
C PHE A 402 20.63 25.74 -3.65
N LYS A 403 21.81 25.79 -4.26
CA LYS A 403 22.56 27.03 -4.52
C LYS A 403 21.74 28.16 -5.17
N PRO A 404 20.83 27.89 -6.11
CA PRO A 404 20.01 28.95 -6.71
C PRO A 404 19.30 29.84 -5.70
N LEU A 405 18.99 29.35 -4.49
CA LEU A 405 18.37 30.15 -3.42
C LEU A 405 19.34 31.20 -2.87
N VAL A 406 20.64 30.88 -2.77
CA VAL A 406 21.68 31.84 -2.35
C VAL A 406 21.83 32.95 -3.38
N TYR A 407 21.90 32.58 -4.67
CA TYR A 407 22.01 33.55 -5.75
C TYR A 407 20.75 34.39 -5.89
N LEU A 408 19.57 33.80 -5.69
CA LEU A 408 18.32 34.55 -5.69
C LEU A 408 18.27 35.59 -4.56
N ALA A 409 18.73 35.20 -3.36
CA ALA A 409 18.86 36.15 -2.25
C ALA A 409 19.81 37.31 -2.62
N ALA A 410 20.93 37.03 -3.25
CA ALA A 410 21.84 38.07 -3.72
C ALA A 410 21.20 39.00 -4.75
N LEU A 411 20.52 38.45 -5.76
CA LEU A 411 19.82 39.23 -6.79
C LEU A 411 18.74 40.13 -6.20
N GLU A 412 18.01 39.68 -5.17
CA GLU A 412 17.04 40.54 -4.45
C GLU A 412 17.71 41.62 -3.59
N HIS A 413 18.97 41.43 -3.20
CA HIS A 413 19.78 42.41 -2.49
C HIS A 413 20.60 43.31 -3.43
N GLY A 414 20.25 43.38 -4.71
CA GLY A 414 20.81 44.31 -5.66
C GLY A 414 22.03 43.80 -6.43
N TRP A 415 22.48 42.57 -6.21
CA TRP A 415 23.51 41.95 -7.03
C TRP A 415 23.05 41.68 -8.45
N SER A 416 24.00 41.71 -9.39
CA SER A 416 23.79 41.40 -10.80
C SER A 416 24.50 40.10 -11.21
N PRO A 417 24.03 39.32 -12.20
CA PRO A 417 24.74 38.14 -12.73
C PRO A 417 26.16 38.40 -13.19
N SER A 418 26.48 39.65 -13.60
CA SER A 418 27.80 40.09 -14.05
C SER A 418 28.72 40.52 -12.89
N ASP A 419 28.18 40.76 -11.69
CA ASP A 419 28.98 41.14 -10.54
C ASP A 419 29.97 40.03 -10.18
N ARG A 420 31.15 40.46 -9.76
CA ARG A 420 32.26 39.53 -9.50
C ARG A 420 32.28 39.06 -8.06
N ILE A 421 32.53 37.77 -7.90
CA ILE A 421 32.73 37.13 -6.60
C ILE A 421 34.03 36.35 -6.63
N ASP A 422 34.78 36.38 -5.53
CA ASP A 422 36.02 35.64 -5.42
C ASP A 422 35.78 34.17 -5.05
N ASP A 423 36.34 33.24 -5.85
CA ASP A 423 36.32 31.80 -5.60
C ASP A 423 37.55 31.30 -4.83
N ALA A 424 38.36 32.19 -4.23
CA ALA A 424 39.48 31.81 -3.39
C ALA A 424 39.02 31.01 -2.14
N PRO A 425 39.91 30.24 -1.51
CA PRO A 425 39.59 29.53 -0.27
C PRO A 425 38.95 30.46 0.76
N ILE A 426 37.97 29.91 1.50
CA ILE A 426 37.25 30.64 2.54
C ILE A 426 37.11 29.77 3.77
N THR A 427 37.23 30.36 4.94
CA THR A 427 36.98 29.71 6.23
C THR A 427 35.91 30.49 6.98
N VAL A 428 34.86 29.82 7.40
CA VAL A 428 33.74 30.42 8.16
C VAL A 428 33.50 29.60 9.41
N GLY A 429 33.73 30.20 10.58
CA GLY A 429 33.57 29.51 11.86
C GLY A 429 34.41 28.23 12.00
N GLY A 430 35.64 28.24 11.46
CA GLY A 430 36.53 27.08 11.48
C GLY A 430 36.28 26.02 10.40
N TRP A 431 35.25 26.20 9.57
CA TRP A 431 34.93 25.28 8.46
C TRP A 431 35.35 25.87 7.11
N SER A 432 36.03 25.06 6.30
CA SER A 432 36.56 25.47 4.99
C SER A 432 35.97 24.58 3.89
N PRO A 433 34.99 25.06 3.10
CA PRO A 433 34.44 24.30 1.96
C PRO A 433 35.43 24.27 0.79
N GLY A 434 35.71 23.07 0.28
CA GLY A 434 36.46 22.92 -0.98
C GLY A 434 35.55 22.90 -2.20
N ASN A 435 36.04 23.36 -3.36
CA ASN A 435 35.39 23.12 -4.64
C ASN A 435 35.47 21.64 -5.04
N PHE A 436 34.52 21.16 -5.84
CA PHE A 436 34.48 19.76 -6.24
C PHE A 436 35.71 19.29 -7.01
N ASP A 437 36.25 20.15 -7.88
CA ASP A 437 37.47 19.93 -8.68
C ASP A 437 38.77 20.27 -7.93
N ARG A 438 38.65 20.71 -6.66
CA ARG A 438 39.78 21.18 -5.81
C ARG A 438 40.57 22.37 -6.41
N ARG A 439 39.98 23.11 -7.36
CA ARG A 439 40.58 24.29 -8.01
C ARG A 439 39.79 25.53 -7.62
N HIS A 440 40.46 26.68 -7.67
CA HIS A 440 39.90 28.00 -7.44
C HIS A 440 40.09 28.86 -8.67
N ALA A 441 39.02 29.58 -9.06
CA ALA A 441 38.98 30.36 -10.29
C ALA A 441 39.29 31.86 -10.08
N GLY A 442 39.61 32.26 -8.84
CA GLY A 442 39.77 33.66 -8.50
C GLY A 442 38.50 34.47 -8.63
N SER A 443 38.61 35.73 -9.04
CA SER A 443 37.45 36.61 -9.22
C SER A 443 36.69 36.28 -10.51
N ILE A 444 35.43 35.82 -10.40
CA ILE A 444 34.57 35.41 -11.53
C ILE A 444 33.17 36.02 -11.43
N PRO A 445 32.44 36.17 -12.54
CA PRO A 445 31.04 36.61 -12.50
C PRO A 445 30.15 35.64 -11.70
N LEU A 446 29.10 36.16 -11.05
CA LEU A 446 28.11 35.34 -10.34
C LEU A 446 27.50 34.28 -11.25
N ALA A 447 27.19 34.63 -12.49
CA ALA A 447 26.64 33.69 -13.48
C ALA A 447 27.58 32.49 -13.71
N GLN A 448 28.87 32.73 -13.89
CA GLN A 448 29.89 31.68 -14.02
C GLN A 448 30.02 30.85 -12.73
N ALA A 449 30.03 31.50 -11.56
CA ALA A 449 30.14 30.81 -10.26
C ALA A 449 28.98 29.82 -10.04
N LEU A 450 27.73 30.19 -10.43
CA LEU A 450 26.57 29.30 -10.39
C LEU A 450 26.65 28.20 -11.44
N ALA A 451 27.01 28.54 -12.68
CA ALA A 451 27.10 27.60 -13.80
C ALA A 451 28.14 26.49 -13.54
N GLU A 452 29.29 26.85 -13.00
CA GLU A 452 30.37 25.92 -12.59
C GLU A 452 30.15 25.31 -11.21
N SER A 453 29.11 25.76 -10.49
CA SER A 453 28.76 25.26 -9.16
C SER A 453 29.84 25.43 -8.11
N ARG A 454 30.56 26.59 -8.09
CA ARG A 454 31.66 26.89 -7.18
C ARG A 454 31.16 26.95 -5.72
N ASN A 455 31.79 26.17 -4.84
CA ASN A 455 31.38 26.12 -3.44
C ASN A 455 31.91 27.36 -2.66
N ALA A 456 33.21 27.70 -2.82
CA ALA A 456 33.80 28.80 -2.11
C ALA A 456 33.13 30.14 -2.45
N ALA A 457 32.90 30.41 -3.74
CA ALA A 457 32.16 31.59 -4.19
C ALA A 457 30.72 31.62 -3.63
N THR A 458 30.00 30.48 -3.64
CA THR A 458 28.62 30.40 -3.10
C THR A 458 28.57 30.71 -1.61
N ILE A 459 29.51 30.16 -0.82
CA ILE A 459 29.56 30.43 0.63
C ILE A 459 29.96 31.88 0.90
N ARG A 460 30.90 32.42 0.15
CA ARG A 460 31.26 33.84 0.27
C ARG A 460 30.04 34.76 -0.02
N LEU A 461 29.32 34.47 -1.06
CA LEU A 461 28.08 35.17 -1.42
C LEU A 461 27.04 35.08 -0.30
N GLN A 462 26.83 33.85 0.22
CA GLN A 462 25.91 33.62 1.35
C GLN A 462 26.25 34.46 2.57
N GLU A 463 27.53 34.54 2.93
CA GLU A 463 27.93 35.31 4.10
C GLU A 463 27.79 36.83 3.88
N GLN A 464 27.93 37.29 2.62
CA GLN A 464 27.71 38.71 2.27
C GLN A 464 26.24 39.11 2.30
N VAL A 465 25.32 38.25 1.79
CA VAL A 465 23.89 38.55 1.81
C VAL A 465 23.20 38.14 3.11
N GLY A 466 23.87 37.32 3.92
CA GLY A 466 23.37 36.80 5.18
C GLY A 466 22.52 35.52 5.05
N ARG A 467 22.81 34.55 5.90
CA ARG A 467 22.10 33.25 5.95
C ARG A 467 20.62 33.39 6.25
N ALA A 468 20.22 34.46 6.94
CA ALA A 468 18.81 34.76 7.22
C ALA A 468 18.04 35.06 5.93
N ALA A 469 18.61 35.84 5.02
CA ALA A 469 18.02 36.15 3.72
C ALA A 469 17.83 34.87 2.86
N VAL A 470 18.82 33.97 2.84
CA VAL A 470 18.71 32.69 2.12
C VAL A 470 17.57 31.84 2.68
N ARG A 471 17.42 31.75 4.00
CA ARG A 471 16.33 31.01 4.64
C ARG A 471 14.97 31.66 4.40
N ASP A 472 14.91 32.98 4.32
CA ASP A 472 13.69 33.72 3.99
C ASP A 472 13.21 33.39 2.57
N ILE A 473 14.11 33.46 1.57
CA ILE A 473 13.83 33.02 0.20
C ILE A 473 13.29 31.57 0.19
N ALA A 474 13.95 30.65 0.89
CA ALA A 474 13.55 29.26 0.93
C ALA A 474 12.12 29.09 1.48
N ARG A 475 11.77 29.81 2.55
CA ARG A 475 10.41 29.79 3.15
C ARG A 475 9.37 30.39 2.21
N ARG A 476 9.66 31.54 1.61
CA ARG A 476 8.77 32.20 0.63
C ARG A 476 8.47 31.29 -0.57
N LEU A 477 9.41 30.43 -0.93
CA LEU A 477 9.25 29.44 -2.00
C LEU A 477 8.67 28.09 -1.53
N GLY A 478 8.20 28.00 -0.27
CA GLY A 478 7.44 26.87 0.23
C GLY A 478 8.27 25.76 0.88
N ILE A 479 9.55 25.96 1.16
CA ILE A 479 10.34 25.01 1.96
C ILE A 479 9.92 25.15 3.43
N THR A 480 9.22 24.15 3.96
CA THR A 480 8.70 24.14 5.34
C THR A 480 9.61 23.40 6.32
N GLY A 481 10.56 22.61 5.82
CA GLY A 481 11.52 21.86 6.62
C GLY A 481 12.45 22.78 7.43
N ALA A 482 13.01 22.24 8.50
CA ALA A 482 14.02 22.96 9.29
C ALA A 482 15.29 23.17 8.45
N LEU A 483 15.72 24.41 8.32
CA LEU A 483 16.96 24.76 7.64
C LEU A 483 18.03 25.13 8.67
N THR A 484 19.23 24.61 8.47
CA THR A 484 20.40 24.92 9.30
C THR A 484 20.69 26.42 9.35
N ARG A 485 21.23 26.87 10.47
CA ARG A 485 21.76 28.24 10.64
C ARG A 485 23.27 28.28 10.39
N GLY A 486 23.88 27.12 10.15
CA GLY A 486 25.30 26.97 9.94
C GLY A 486 25.79 27.48 8.58
N PRO A 487 27.10 27.60 8.40
CA PRO A 487 27.72 28.13 7.16
C PRO A 487 27.49 27.21 5.95
N SER A 488 27.17 25.93 6.15
CA SER A 488 26.95 24.96 5.09
C SER A 488 25.58 25.05 4.42
N LEU A 489 24.66 25.93 4.88
CA LEU A 489 23.30 26.10 4.36
C LEU A 489 23.26 26.17 2.82
N GLY A 490 24.06 27.05 2.22
CA GLY A 490 24.08 27.28 0.77
C GLY A 490 24.58 26.10 -0.06
N LEU A 491 25.17 25.09 0.57
CA LEU A 491 25.58 23.86 -0.12
C LEU A 491 24.50 22.76 -0.08
N GLY A 492 23.32 23.04 0.50
CA GLY A 492 22.19 22.13 0.50
C GLY A 492 22.42 20.89 1.35
N VAL A 493 22.79 21.10 2.61
CA VAL A 493 22.99 20.01 3.59
C VAL A 493 21.68 19.53 4.22
N ASP A 494 20.64 20.37 4.20
CA ASP A 494 19.33 20.05 4.76
C ASP A 494 18.52 19.21 3.77
N GLU A 495 17.93 18.15 4.29
CA GLU A 495 17.22 17.17 3.45
C GLU A 495 15.86 17.68 2.95
N MET A 496 15.51 17.32 1.73
CA MET A 496 14.19 17.63 1.14
C MET A 496 13.73 16.55 0.17
N SER A 497 12.43 16.52 -0.14
CA SER A 497 11.89 15.60 -1.12
C SER A 497 12.04 16.14 -2.55
N PRO A 498 12.07 15.24 -3.56
CA PRO A 498 12.02 15.65 -4.97
C PRO A 498 10.80 16.52 -5.30
N LEU A 499 9.66 16.27 -4.67
CA LEU A 499 8.43 17.04 -4.87
C LEU A 499 8.56 18.47 -4.35
N ASP A 500 9.14 18.67 -3.15
CA ASP A 500 9.35 20.00 -2.58
C ASP A 500 10.31 20.81 -3.45
N LEU A 501 11.41 20.18 -3.89
CA LEU A 501 12.38 20.81 -4.77
C LEU A 501 11.74 21.19 -6.13
N ALA A 502 10.85 20.35 -6.66
CA ALA A 502 10.12 20.67 -7.89
C ALA A 502 9.22 21.91 -7.75
N GLY A 503 8.59 22.08 -6.57
CA GLY A 503 7.83 23.30 -6.24
C GLY A 503 8.69 24.56 -6.25
N VAL A 504 9.89 24.50 -5.68
CA VAL A 504 10.86 25.61 -5.70
C VAL A 504 11.25 25.98 -7.14
N TYR A 505 11.59 24.99 -7.96
CA TYR A 505 11.99 25.23 -9.35
C TYR A 505 10.83 25.69 -10.23
N ALA A 506 9.59 25.32 -9.88
CA ALA A 506 8.41 25.83 -10.54
C ALA A 506 8.24 27.35 -10.31
N ALA A 507 8.55 27.85 -9.13
CA ALA A 507 8.56 29.27 -8.87
C ALA A 507 9.60 30.03 -9.72
N PHE A 508 10.77 29.45 -9.95
CA PHE A 508 11.77 30.04 -10.86
C PHE A 508 11.23 30.09 -12.29
N ALA A 509 10.62 28.97 -12.74
CA ALA A 509 10.12 28.83 -14.10
C ALA A 509 8.95 29.78 -14.44
N ASN A 510 8.15 30.17 -13.45
CA ASN A 510 6.96 31.01 -13.64
C ASN A 510 7.13 32.48 -13.22
N GLY A 511 8.38 32.94 -13.09
CA GLY A 511 8.69 34.35 -12.82
C GLY A 511 8.57 34.78 -11.36
N GLY A 512 8.78 33.88 -10.41
CA GLY A 512 8.87 34.18 -8.99
C GLY A 512 7.56 33.97 -8.19
N ARG A 513 6.56 33.35 -8.80
CA ARG A 513 5.30 33.00 -8.12
C ARG A 513 5.40 31.60 -7.52
N PRO A 514 5.27 31.44 -6.20
CA PRO A 514 5.29 30.13 -5.56
C PRO A 514 4.10 29.30 -5.99
N VAL A 515 4.28 28.00 -6.11
CA VAL A 515 3.22 27.04 -6.40
C VAL A 515 3.30 25.90 -5.39
N SER A 516 2.15 25.43 -4.94
CA SER A 516 2.06 24.22 -4.12
C SER A 516 1.82 23.03 -5.04
N PRO A 517 2.73 22.05 -5.11
CA PRO A 517 2.52 20.85 -5.89
C PRO A 517 1.24 20.12 -5.47
N TYR A 518 0.40 19.74 -6.44
CA TYR A 518 -0.85 19.04 -6.17
C TYR A 518 -1.18 18.01 -7.24
N GLY A 519 -2.01 17.02 -6.86
CA GLY A 519 -2.43 15.94 -7.75
C GLY A 519 -3.94 15.80 -7.89
N ILE A 520 -4.76 16.47 -7.05
CA ILE A 520 -6.23 16.40 -7.06
C ILE A 520 -6.79 17.70 -7.64
N ARG A 521 -7.58 17.58 -8.72
CA ARG A 521 -8.32 18.70 -9.35
C ARG A 521 -9.73 18.80 -8.81
N GLY A 522 -10.39 17.66 -8.59
CA GLY A 522 -11.73 17.58 -8.07
C GLY A 522 -12.04 16.21 -7.48
N ILE A 523 -13.04 16.17 -6.60
CA ILE A 523 -13.58 14.95 -6.02
C ILE A 523 -15.11 15.07 -6.10
N GLN A 524 -15.75 14.02 -6.63
CA GLN A 524 -17.19 13.89 -6.73
C GLN A 524 -17.65 12.64 -5.97
N SER A 525 -18.84 12.68 -5.40
CA SER A 525 -19.52 11.51 -4.85
C SER A 525 -20.08 10.67 -6.01
N GLY A 526 -19.56 9.51 -6.30
CA GLY A 526 -20.03 8.58 -7.33
C GLY A 526 -20.52 9.27 -8.61
N SER A 527 -21.83 9.26 -8.84
CA SER A 527 -22.55 10.04 -9.84
C SER A 527 -23.20 11.32 -9.27
N GLY A 528 -22.88 11.67 -8.03
CA GLY A 528 -23.52 12.76 -7.26
C GLY A 528 -22.77 14.09 -7.30
N PRO A 529 -22.95 14.93 -6.27
CA PRO A 529 -22.42 16.29 -6.24
C PRO A 529 -20.90 16.34 -6.15
N THR A 530 -20.34 17.47 -6.61
CA THR A 530 -18.93 17.80 -6.41
C THR A 530 -18.67 18.11 -4.93
N LEU A 531 -17.80 17.30 -4.30
CA LEU A 531 -17.40 17.44 -2.90
C LEU A 531 -16.21 18.39 -2.72
N TYR A 532 -15.34 18.40 -3.70
CA TYR A 532 -14.16 19.27 -3.73
C TYR A 532 -13.83 19.65 -5.17
N ARG A 533 -13.48 20.92 -5.38
CA ARG A 533 -12.88 21.44 -6.60
C ARG A 533 -11.79 22.42 -6.25
N ARG A 534 -10.61 22.20 -6.79
CA ARG A 534 -9.49 23.10 -6.57
C ARG A 534 -9.77 24.46 -7.20
N ALA A 535 -9.73 25.50 -6.40
CA ALA A 535 -9.58 26.88 -6.87
C ALA A 535 -8.12 27.07 -7.32
N GLY A 536 -7.89 27.85 -8.36
CA GLY A 536 -6.54 28.17 -8.80
C GLY A 536 -5.72 28.81 -7.68
N SER A 537 -4.40 28.62 -7.67
CA SER A 537 -3.51 29.33 -6.75
C SER A 537 -3.25 30.74 -7.30
N ASN A 538 -3.98 31.73 -6.83
CA ASN A 538 -3.72 33.15 -7.12
C ASN A 538 -2.74 33.76 -6.10
N LEU A 539 -1.67 33.02 -5.76
CA LEU A 539 -0.64 33.53 -4.88
C LEU A 539 0.11 34.68 -5.58
N PRO A 540 0.35 35.80 -4.90
CA PRO A 540 1.16 36.89 -5.45
C PRO A 540 2.60 36.44 -5.63
N ASN A 541 3.33 37.14 -6.49
CA ASN A 541 4.77 36.95 -6.63
C ASN A 541 5.43 37.15 -5.26
N GLN A 542 6.15 36.15 -4.82
CA GLN A 542 6.95 36.21 -3.59
C GLN A 542 8.41 36.58 -3.88
N ILE A 543 8.82 36.48 -5.13
CA ILE A 543 10.13 36.83 -5.63
C ILE A 543 9.96 37.87 -6.73
N SER A 544 10.86 38.84 -6.82
CA SER A 544 10.81 39.84 -7.88
C SER A 544 10.94 39.17 -9.25
N PRO A 545 10.08 39.50 -10.22
CA PRO A 545 10.15 38.93 -11.57
C PRO A 545 11.51 39.18 -12.23
N ARG A 546 12.17 40.31 -11.93
CA ARG A 546 13.53 40.64 -12.39
C ARG A 546 14.55 39.64 -11.86
N ALA A 547 14.56 39.41 -10.54
CA ALA A 547 15.51 38.46 -9.92
C ALA A 547 15.27 37.03 -10.41
N ALA A 548 14.00 36.61 -10.57
CA ALA A 548 13.64 35.30 -11.13
C ALA A 548 14.12 35.16 -12.59
N GLY A 549 13.96 36.21 -13.41
CA GLY A 549 14.42 36.24 -14.81
C GLY A 549 15.95 36.17 -14.93
N GLN A 550 16.67 36.93 -14.09
CA GLN A 550 18.13 36.90 -14.01
C GLN A 550 18.63 35.52 -13.57
N LEU A 551 18.04 34.94 -12.51
CA LEU A 551 18.37 33.57 -12.07
C LEU A 551 18.11 32.53 -13.19
N THR A 552 17.01 32.67 -13.92
CA THR A 552 16.70 31.79 -15.08
C THR A 552 17.79 31.87 -16.16
N GLY A 553 18.30 33.07 -16.44
CA GLY A 553 19.47 33.24 -17.34
C GLY A 553 20.71 32.50 -16.85
N MET A 554 21.05 32.66 -15.58
CA MET A 554 22.20 31.97 -14.97
C MET A 554 22.02 30.44 -14.95
N LEU A 555 20.81 29.93 -14.74
CA LEU A 555 20.51 28.49 -14.78
C LEU A 555 20.50 27.94 -16.22
N ALA A 556 20.13 28.75 -17.21
CA ALA A 556 20.28 28.39 -18.61
C ALA A 556 21.77 28.28 -19.01
N GLU A 557 22.61 29.16 -18.49
CA GLU A 557 24.07 29.07 -18.65
C GLU A 557 24.64 27.80 -18.03
N ALA A 558 24.14 27.39 -16.86
CA ALA A 558 24.56 26.14 -16.20
C ALA A 558 24.28 24.90 -17.07
N VAL A 559 23.22 24.93 -17.89
CA VAL A 559 22.93 23.87 -18.87
C VAL A 559 23.71 24.08 -20.17
N GLY A 560 23.87 25.31 -20.64
CA GLY A 560 24.57 25.60 -21.91
C GLY A 560 26.07 25.31 -21.84
N ARG A 561 26.76 25.86 -20.88
CA ARG A 561 28.23 25.75 -20.73
C ARG A 561 28.73 25.21 -19.38
N GLY A 562 27.85 25.08 -18.38
CA GLY A 562 28.20 24.65 -17.02
C GLY A 562 28.14 23.15 -16.79
N THR A 563 27.87 22.78 -15.54
CA THR A 563 27.84 21.38 -15.07
C THR A 563 26.66 20.57 -15.61
N GLY A 564 25.63 21.23 -16.17
CA GLY A 564 24.39 20.63 -16.64
C GLY A 564 24.31 20.30 -18.12
N LYS A 565 25.40 20.36 -18.88
CA LYS A 565 25.42 20.21 -20.36
C LYS A 565 24.66 19.01 -20.90
N ARG A 566 24.67 17.87 -20.19
CA ARG A 566 23.95 16.65 -20.61
C ARG A 566 22.43 16.77 -20.56
N ALA A 567 21.91 17.79 -19.88
CA ALA A 567 20.47 18.07 -19.84
C ALA A 567 19.97 18.94 -21.03
N GLY A 568 20.83 19.31 -21.95
CA GLY A 568 20.48 20.11 -23.12
C GLY A 568 19.43 19.44 -24.02
N LEU A 569 18.46 20.24 -24.52
CA LEU A 569 17.27 19.75 -25.22
C LEU A 569 17.16 20.24 -26.67
N GLY A 570 18.10 21.05 -27.19
CA GLY A 570 17.94 21.78 -28.45
C GLY A 570 16.85 22.86 -28.40
N ARG A 571 16.33 23.18 -27.20
CA ARG A 571 15.35 24.24 -26.91
C ARG A 571 15.73 24.96 -25.63
N PRO A 572 15.14 26.14 -25.34
CA PRO A 572 15.41 26.85 -24.09
C PRO A 572 15.15 25.98 -22.86
N VAL A 573 16.17 25.76 -22.05
CA VAL A 573 16.13 24.97 -20.82
C VAL A 573 17.05 25.61 -19.77
N ALA A 574 16.61 25.62 -18.53
CA ALA A 574 17.38 26.07 -17.38
C ALA A 574 17.42 24.96 -16.33
N GLY A 575 18.51 24.86 -15.56
CA GLY A 575 18.60 23.82 -14.55
C GLY A 575 19.90 23.82 -13.79
N LYS A 576 19.96 22.98 -12.76
CA LYS A 576 21.10 22.86 -11.86
C LYS A 576 21.37 21.41 -11.49
N THR A 577 22.62 21.06 -11.39
CA THR A 577 23.12 19.77 -10.89
C THR A 577 23.30 19.82 -9.38
N GLY A 578 23.07 18.69 -8.70
CA GLY A 578 23.40 18.48 -7.29
C GLY A 578 24.11 17.15 -7.10
N THR A 579 25.06 17.14 -6.18
CA THR A 579 25.77 15.93 -5.76
C THR A 579 26.05 16.08 -4.28
N SER A 580 25.62 15.13 -3.45
CA SER A 580 25.96 15.12 -2.03
C SER A 580 27.37 14.56 -1.80
N GLN A 581 27.88 14.75 -0.59
CA GLN A 581 29.18 14.21 -0.20
C GLN A 581 29.21 12.69 -0.38
N ASN A 582 30.36 12.18 -0.81
CA ASN A 582 30.58 10.75 -1.04
C ASN A 582 29.65 10.10 -2.07
N PHE A 583 29.09 10.88 -3.01
CA PHE A 583 28.22 10.37 -4.09
C PHE A 583 27.02 9.54 -3.61
N ARG A 584 26.41 9.89 -2.48
CA ARG A 584 25.23 9.18 -1.96
C ARG A 584 23.97 9.58 -2.67
N ASP A 585 23.85 10.86 -3.04
CA ASP A 585 22.71 11.44 -3.75
C ASP A 585 23.20 12.22 -4.95
N ALA A 586 22.58 12.04 -6.08
CA ALA A 586 22.82 12.84 -7.26
C ALA A 586 21.51 13.34 -7.84
N TRP A 587 21.47 14.64 -8.19
CA TRP A 587 20.26 15.35 -8.57
C TRP A 587 20.44 16.12 -9.86
N PHE A 588 19.36 16.22 -10.61
CA PHE A 588 19.18 17.26 -11.60
C PHE A 588 17.80 17.89 -11.46
N ALA A 589 17.74 19.21 -11.30
CA ALA A 589 16.49 19.97 -11.28
C ALA A 589 16.54 20.99 -12.41
N GLY A 590 15.53 20.99 -13.27
CA GLY A 590 15.50 21.90 -14.41
C GLY A 590 14.11 22.08 -15.00
N TYR A 591 13.98 23.02 -15.93
CA TYR A 591 12.70 23.40 -16.51
C TYR A 591 12.83 24.00 -17.90
N THR A 592 11.73 23.89 -18.64
CA THR A 592 11.39 24.68 -19.81
C THR A 592 10.25 25.64 -19.46
N ALA A 593 9.71 26.38 -20.40
CA ALA A 593 8.50 27.18 -20.19
C ALA A 593 7.25 26.33 -19.87
N ASP A 594 7.27 25.04 -20.23
CA ASP A 594 6.09 24.17 -20.19
C ASP A 594 6.13 23.13 -19.07
N LEU A 595 7.32 22.78 -18.56
CA LEU A 595 7.47 21.67 -17.63
C LEU A 595 8.70 21.85 -16.73
N VAL A 596 8.51 21.63 -15.43
CA VAL A 596 9.59 21.49 -14.44
C VAL A 596 9.81 20.01 -14.19
N THR A 597 11.06 19.58 -14.12
CA THR A 597 11.37 18.18 -13.80
C THR A 597 12.55 18.10 -12.83
N VAL A 598 12.36 17.32 -11.77
CA VAL A 598 13.39 16.98 -10.81
C VAL A 598 13.66 15.49 -10.87
N VAL A 599 14.93 15.12 -11.00
CA VAL A 599 15.41 13.74 -10.97
C VAL A 599 16.39 13.57 -9.83
N TRP A 600 16.18 12.54 -9.03
CA TRP A 600 17.10 12.04 -8.01
C TRP A 600 17.52 10.61 -8.34
N VAL A 601 18.78 10.27 -8.10
CA VAL A 601 19.29 8.89 -8.09
C VAL A 601 20.13 8.65 -6.84
N GLY A 602 20.09 7.43 -6.29
CA GLY A 602 20.81 7.05 -5.08
C GLY A 602 20.45 5.64 -4.61
N ASN A 603 20.76 5.36 -3.34
CA ASN A 603 20.48 4.08 -2.69
C ASN A 603 19.72 4.29 -1.38
N ASP A 604 18.77 3.38 -1.06
CA ASP A 604 17.94 3.50 0.14
C ASP A 604 18.75 3.37 1.43
N ASP A 605 19.77 2.53 1.40
CA ASP A 605 20.70 2.28 2.50
C ASP A 605 21.76 3.39 2.68
N GLY A 606 21.72 4.45 1.85
CA GLY A 606 22.70 5.53 1.86
C GLY A 606 24.09 5.10 1.40
N SER A 607 24.26 3.92 0.80
CA SER A 607 25.53 3.49 0.21
C SER A 607 25.93 4.41 -0.94
N ALA A 608 27.25 4.65 -1.07
CA ALA A 608 27.80 5.49 -2.13
C ALA A 608 27.59 4.87 -3.51
N MET A 609 27.34 5.71 -4.49
CA MET A 609 27.39 5.37 -5.91
C MET A 609 28.83 5.55 -6.44
N ASP A 610 29.19 4.85 -7.52
CA ASP A 610 30.54 4.90 -8.09
C ASP A 610 30.70 6.16 -8.96
N LYS A 611 31.07 7.29 -8.28
CA LYS A 611 31.32 8.60 -8.91
C LYS A 611 30.17 9.17 -9.73
N VAL A 612 28.92 8.80 -9.41
CA VAL A 612 27.73 9.36 -10.06
C VAL A 612 27.49 10.78 -9.57
N THR A 613 27.40 11.71 -10.52
CA THR A 613 27.16 13.13 -10.24
C THR A 613 25.86 13.60 -10.89
N GLY A 614 25.34 14.74 -10.44
CA GLY A 614 24.13 15.33 -10.97
C GLY A 614 24.21 15.70 -12.46
N GLY A 615 25.41 16.01 -12.98
CA GLY A 615 25.68 16.26 -14.39
C GLY A 615 25.79 14.99 -15.26
N GLY A 616 25.78 13.81 -14.63
CA GLY A 616 25.78 12.50 -15.30
C GLY A 616 24.37 11.93 -15.43
N LEU A 617 24.14 10.79 -14.80
CA LEU A 617 22.94 9.99 -14.91
C LEU A 617 21.62 10.77 -14.64
N PRO A 618 21.47 11.60 -13.58
CA PRO A 618 20.24 12.37 -13.40
C PRO A 618 19.97 13.34 -14.56
N ALA A 619 20.99 14.02 -15.07
CA ALA A 619 20.87 14.91 -16.23
C ALA A 619 20.47 14.16 -17.51
N GLU A 620 20.98 12.94 -17.70
CA GLU A 620 20.62 12.07 -18.83
C GLU A 620 19.15 11.56 -18.73
N ILE A 621 18.70 11.19 -17.53
CA ILE A 621 17.29 10.80 -17.27
C ILE A 621 16.38 12.00 -17.55
N PHE A 622 16.73 13.18 -17.05
CA PHE A 622 16.02 14.44 -17.32
C PHE A 622 15.94 14.71 -18.83
N GLN A 623 17.06 14.70 -19.53
CA GLN A 623 17.14 14.95 -20.97
C GLN A 623 16.26 13.99 -21.75
N ARG A 624 16.36 12.69 -21.48
CA ARG A 624 15.58 11.64 -22.15
C ARG A 624 14.08 11.83 -21.95
N PHE A 625 13.65 12.13 -20.73
CA PHE A 625 12.25 12.39 -20.43
C PHE A 625 11.77 13.69 -21.08
N MET A 626 12.49 14.79 -20.89
CA MET A 626 12.08 16.11 -21.36
C MET A 626 12.10 16.22 -22.88
N ALA A 627 13.05 15.60 -23.58
CA ALA A 627 13.08 15.57 -25.03
C ALA A 627 11.80 14.89 -25.58
N ALA A 628 11.47 13.70 -25.09
CA ALA A 628 10.26 12.98 -25.49
C ALA A 628 8.96 13.69 -25.06
N ALA A 629 8.96 14.34 -23.89
CA ALA A 629 7.80 15.10 -23.40
C ALA A 629 7.47 16.32 -24.26
N HIS A 630 8.48 16.87 -24.94
CA HIS A 630 8.35 18.07 -25.80
C HIS A 630 8.31 17.77 -27.30
N GLU A 631 8.33 16.51 -27.69
CA GLU A 631 8.20 16.14 -29.09
C GLU A 631 6.90 16.68 -29.68
N GLY A 632 7.01 17.37 -30.85
CA GLY A 632 5.89 18.02 -31.51
C GLY A 632 5.37 19.32 -30.86
N ARG A 633 6.00 19.81 -29.77
CA ARG A 633 5.61 21.07 -29.13
C ARG A 633 6.44 22.25 -29.63
N PRO A 634 5.85 23.46 -29.80
CA PRO A 634 6.59 24.66 -30.17
C PRO A 634 7.65 25.00 -29.10
N HIS A 635 8.72 25.67 -29.58
CA HIS A 635 9.73 26.19 -28.66
C HIS A 635 9.22 27.48 -28.03
N ARG A 636 8.99 27.45 -26.73
CA ARG A 636 8.62 28.60 -25.93
C ARG A 636 9.84 29.18 -25.24
N PRO A 637 10.02 30.52 -25.21
CA PRO A 637 11.07 31.14 -24.42
C PRO A 637 10.85 30.91 -22.95
N LEU A 638 11.94 30.84 -22.19
CA LEU A 638 11.88 30.86 -20.71
C LEU A 638 11.36 32.24 -20.25
N ALA A 639 10.66 32.28 -19.11
CA ALA A 639 10.22 33.53 -18.49
C ALA A 639 11.45 34.39 -18.12
N ARG A 640 11.63 35.50 -18.80
CA ARG A 640 12.80 36.39 -18.65
C ARG A 640 12.35 37.85 -18.50
N ALA A 641 11.66 38.18 -17.43
CA ALA A 641 11.42 39.59 -17.11
C ALA A 641 12.74 40.25 -16.68
N GLY A 642 13.27 41.19 -17.49
CA GLY A 642 14.55 41.85 -17.21
C GLY A 642 15.77 40.93 -17.42
N ALA A 643 15.75 40.13 -18.47
CA ALA A 643 16.74 39.10 -18.76
C ALA A 643 18.16 39.68 -18.84
N TRP A 644 19.05 39.13 -18.05
CA TRP A 644 20.47 39.11 -18.38
C TRP A 644 20.72 38.11 -19.52
N THR A 645 21.32 38.60 -20.60
CA THR A 645 21.87 37.76 -21.68
C THR A 645 23.37 37.65 -21.46
N PRO A 646 23.96 36.45 -21.49
CA PRO A 646 25.41 36.33 -21.52
C PRO A 646 25.92 36.99 -22.80
N ASP A 647 26.99 37.78 -22.72
CA ASP A 647 27.78 38.26 -23.84
C ASP A 647 28.45 37.09 -24.57
#